data_978fd8a98a946ef458abf89a002f5e78
#
_entry.id   978fd8a98a946ef458abf89a002f5e78
#
_cell.length_a   1.000
_cell.length_b   1.000
_cell.length_c   1.000
_cell.angle_alpha   90.00
_cell.angle_beta   90.00
_cell.angle_gamma   90.00
#
_symmetry.space_group_name_H-M   'P 1'
#
loop_
_entity.id
_entity.type
_entity.pdbx_description
1 polymer ?
#
loop_
_entity_poly.entity_id
_entity_poly.type
_entity_poly.pdbx_seq_one_letter_code
_entity_poly.pdbx_strand_id
1 'polypeptide(L)'
;MRQLEERYLERLSQLYPTIAKASTEIINLQAILNLPKGTEHFLTDIHGEYEAFAHVLKNGSGSVRRKIDDVFGNTLSSRDKQTLATLIYYPKEKMDRIKKTEKNMEDWYKVHLYRLIEVAKRAASKYTRSKVRKALPPNFAYVIEELITEKKDMTDKESYYNAIVSTIIRIGRAEKFIIAMSELIQRLTVDHLHIVGDIYDRGPGPHIIMDKLMDYHSVDIQWGNHDVLWMGAAAGQRGCIANVIRICARYGNLDILEEGYGINLLPLATFAMNTYRDDPCECFKLKGSPNYSASEMLLDVKMHKAISVIQFKVEGQIIKKNPGFKLDKRNLLHHIDYEKGTIELDGKEYKMLDSNFPTIDPKKPYALTKEEEDIMERLERAFENCEKLQSHMHFLLNKGGLYKVYNGNLLYHGCVPLKEDGNLKSVRIFGHTYKGKGLYEVLESYVRKGFYAMDSKEKERGKDIMWYIWLSENSPLFGKDKMATFERYFLAEKETHKEKKNPYYLLLEDEKVICHILKEFGLENKDAHIINGHVPVKCKDGEKPIKCGGKVLVIDGGFSRAYQKETGIAGYTLIYNSYGLILAAHEPFESTEAAIEKESDIHSDSTVVKRTLERKKVEDTNVGRDLKEQIADLEVLLAAYRSGVIAERL
;
A
#
# COMPACT_ATOMS: atom_id res chain seq x y z
N MET A 1 -2.64 39.64 -16.98
CA MET A 1 -1.48 39.10 -16.26
C MET A 1 -1.11 40.00 -15.07
N ARG A 2 -0.69 41.27 -15.26
CA ARG A 2 -0.30 42.17 -14.17
C ARG A 2 -1.27 42.25 -12.98
N GLN A 3 -2.56 42.34 -13.24
CA GLN A 3 -3.62 42.40 -12.22
C GLN A 3 -3.78 41.07 -11.43
N LEU A 4 -3.43 39.94 -12.03
CA LEU A 4 -3.45 38.63 -11.37
C LEU A 4 -2.22 38.46 -10.46
N GLU A 5 -1.07 38.93 -10.89
CA GLU A 5 0.18 38.95 -10.12
C GLU A 5 0.05 39.87 -8.90
N GLU A 6 -0.51 41.05 -9.04
CA GLU A 6 -0.74 41.99 -7.94
C GLU A 6 -1.68 41.38 -6.89
N ARG A 7 -2.80 40.75 -7.30
CA ARG A 7 -3.71 40.02 -6.40
C ARG A 7 -3.04 38.84 -5.70
N TYR A 8 -2.15 38.13 -6.37
CA TYR A 8 -1.40 37.05 -5.77
C TYR A 8 -0.45 37.56 -4.68
N LEU A 9 0.30 38.60 -4.98
CA LEU A 9 1.20 39.26 -4.02
C LEU A 9 0.43 39.85 -2.82
N GLU A 10 -0.74 40.45 -3.04
CA GLU A 10 -1.61 40.90 -1.96
C GLU A 10 -2.06 39.77 -1.03
N ARG A 11 -2.37 38.58 -1.56
CA ARG A 11 -2.70 37.39 -0.75
C ARG A 11 -1.50 36.87 -0.01
N LEU A 12 -0.34 36.80 -0.69
CA LEU A 12 0.91 36.35 -0.08
C LEU A 12 1.34 37.30 1.07
N SER A 13 1.11 38.61 0.92
CA SER A 13 1.36 39.62 1.96
C SER A 13 0.51 39.44 3.23
N GLN A 14 -0.61 38.71 3.14
CA GLN A 14 -1.40 38.37 4.35
C GLN A 14 -0.70 37.32 5.23
N LEU A 15 0.07 36.42 4.60
CA LEU A 15 0.84 35.39 5.31
C LEU A 15 2.19 35.94 5.80
N TYR A 16 2.80 36.80 5.00
CA TYR A 16 4.12 37.40 5.27
C TYR A 16 4.01 38.96 5.25
N PRO A 17 3.38 39.55 6.26
CA PRO A 17 2.94 40.96 6.18
C PRO A 17 4.05 41.99 6.22
N THR A 18 5.30 41.60 6.54
CA THR A 18 6.45 42.55 6.60
C THR A 18 7.67 41.99 5.88
N ILE A 19 8.55 42.91 5.48
CA ILE A 19 9.89 42.56 4.93
C ILE A 19 10.63 41.62 5.88
N ALA A 20 10.58 41.87 7.20
CA ALA A 20 11.23 41.04 8.19
C ALA A 20 10.69 39.59 8.19
N LYS A 21 9.36 39.39 8.16
CA LYS A 21 8.76 38.06 8.12
C LYS A 21 9.06 37.31 6.82
N ALA A 22 8.94 37.97 5.67
CA ALA A 22 9.27 37.37 4.39
C ALA A 22 10.76 36.98 4.31
N SER A 23 11.68 37.87 4.73
CA SER A 23 13.10 37.58 4.77
C SER A 23 13.48 36.45 5.69
N THR A 24 12.88 36.40 6.88
CA THR A 24 13.09 35.29 7.85
C THR A 24 12.65 33.95 7.26
N GLU A 25 11.52 33.92 6.55
CA GLU A 25 11.06 32.69 5.91
C GLU A 25 11.97 32.25 4.76
N ILE A 26 12.42 33.17 3.92
CA ILE A 26 13.41 32.85 2.87
C ILE A 26 14.67 32.23 3.49
N ILE A 27 15.21 32.81 4.56
CA ILE A 27 16.39 32.26 5.27
C ILE A 27 16.11 30.84 5.78
N ASN A 28 14.93 30.64 6.38
CA ASN A 28 14.51 29.33 6.87
C ASN A 28 14.40 28.29 5.75
N LEU A 29 13.68 28.61 4.67
CA LEU A 29 13.50 27.72 3.53
C LEU A 29 14.84 27.39 2.85
N GLN A 30 15.73 28.40 2.67
CA GLN A 30 17.06 28.21 2.11
C GLN A 30 17.93 27.30 2.98
N ALA A 31 17.84 27.41 4.30
CA ALA A 31 18.52 26.51 5.23
C ALA A 31 17.99 25.07 5.12
N ILE A 32 16.66 24.89 4.99
CA ILE A 32 16.03 23.57 4.85
C ILE A 32 16.51 22.85 3.58
N LEU A 33 16.71 23.55 2.47
CA LEU A 33 17.22 22.98 1.22
C LEU A 33 18.56 22.25 1.41
N ASN A 34 19.38 22.69 2.37
CA ASN A 34 20.70 22.10 2.66
C ASN A 34 20.66 20.92 3.62
N LEU A 35 19.51 20.57 4.19
CA LEU A 35 19.38 19.38 5.02
C LEU A 35 19.49 18.10 4.19
N PRO A 36 19.91 16.98 4.79
CA PRO A 36 19.89 15.68 4.10
C PRO A 36 18.48 15.31 3.66
N LYS A 37 18.36 14.70 2.47
CA LYS A 37 17.11 14.10 1.99
C LYS A 37 16.50 13.17 3.06
N GLY A 38 15.21 13.26 3.27
CA GLY A 38 14.45 12.36 4.11
C GLY A 38 14.52 10.91 3.63
N THR A 39 14.12 9.99 4.50
CA THR A 39 14.09 8.55 4.20
C THR A 39 12.72 8.15 3.71
N GLU A 40 12.64 7.59 2.52
CA GLU A 40 11.44 7.03 1.92
C GLU A 40 11.50 5.50 1.97
N HIS A 41 10.38 4.87 2.31
CA HIS A 41 10.22 3.42 2.24
C HIS A 41 9.16 3.07 1.20
N PHE A 42 9.43 2.03 0.42
CA PHE A 42 8.51 1.50 -0.59
C PHE A 42 8.19 0.06 -0.28
N LEU A 43 6.90 -0.26 -0.18
CA LEU A 43 6.38 -1.61 0.02
C LEU A 43 5.27 -1.88 -0.99
N THR A 44 5.04 -3.14 -1.32
CA THR A 44 3.98 -3.57 -2.23
C THR A 44 3.43 -4.93 -1.84
N ASP A 45 2.27 -5.30 -2.41
CA ASP A 45 1.69 -6.64 -2.31
C ASP A 45 1.55 -7.15 -0.86
N ILE A 46 1.07 -6.27 0.04
CA ILE A 46 0.92 -6.55 1.47
C ILE A 46 -0.16 -7.59 1.71
N HIS A 47 -1.21 -7.57 0.89
CA HIS A 47 -2.26 -8.59 0.86
C HIS A 47 -2.81 -8.99 2.24
N GLY A 48 -3.19 -8.02 3.05
CA GLY A 48 -3.84 -8.26 4.34
C GLY A 48 -2.96 -8.87 5.44
N GLU A 49 -1.65 -9.03 5.24
CA GLU A 49 -0.71 -9.59 6.22
C GLU A 49 -0.32 -8.52 7.26
N TYR A 50 -1.28 -8.16 8.12
CA TYR A 50 -1.17 -7.00 9.00
C TYR A 50 -0.08 -7.11 10.07
N GLU A 51 0.20 -8.31 10.61
CA GLU A 51 1.22 -8.47 11.66
C GLU A 51 2.63 -8.23 11.12
N ALA A 52 2.97 -8.86 10.00
CA ALA A 52 4.26 -8.68 9.34
C ALA A 52 4.43 -7.23 8.87
N PHE A 53 3.41 -6.64 8.26
CA PHE A 53 3.41 -5.25 7.84
C PHE A 53 3.60 -4.28 9.02
N ALA A 54 2.85 -4.47 10.12
CA ALA A 54 2.97 -3.65 11.30
C ALA A 54 4.38 -3.74 11.94
N HIS A 55 4.98 -4.93 11.96
CA HIS A 55 6.35 -5.12 12.43
C HIS A 55 7.36 -4.37 11.56
N VAL A 56 7.27 -4.50 10.23
CA VAL A 56 8.15 -3.81 9.27
C VAL A 56 8.04 -2.29 9.41
N LEU A 57 6.85 -1.74 9.66
CA LEU A 57 6.69 -0.31 9.96
C LEU A 57 7.37 0.09 11.27
N LYS A 58 7.18 -0.69 12.33
CA LYS A 58 7.72 -0.40 13.68
C LYS A 58 9.25 -0.48 13.73
N ASN A 59 9.86 -1.47 13.06
CA ASN A 59 11.32 -1.62 13.00
C ASN A 59 11.96 -0.72 11.93
N GLY A 60 11.14 -0.06 11.08
CA GLY A 60 11.58 0.75 9.95
C GLY A 60 12.46 -0.05 8.99
N SER A 61 12.07 -1.30 8.69
CA SER A 61 12.82 -2.24 7.84
C SER A 61 14.28 -2.37 8.28
N GLY A 62 14.50 -2.56 9.60
CA GLY A 62 15.81 -2.64 10.23
C GLY A 62 16.51 -1.28 10.46
N SER A 63 15.90 -0.16 10.07
CA SER A 63 16.53 1.16 10.23
C SER A 63 16.62 1.64 11.68
N VAL A 64 15.70 1.19 12.56
CA VAL A 64 15.77 1.47 14.00
C VAL A 64 16.97 0.75 14.61
N ARG A 65 17.16 -0.53 14.27
CA ARG A 65 18.31 -1.32 14.73
C ARG A 65 19.63 -0.68 14.34
N ARG A 66 19.77 -0.24 13.07
CA ARG A 66 20.97 0.48 12.61
C ARG A 66 21.21 1.76 13.41
N LYS A 67 20.17 2.51 13.81
CA LYS A 67 20.34 3.69 14.67
C LYS A 67 20.82 3.34 16.07
N ILE A 68 20.36 2.24 16.66
CA ILE A 68 20.86 1.72 17.93
C ILE A 68 22.34 1.36 17.81
N ASP A 69 22.72 0.68 16.73
CA ASP A 69 24.12 0.33 16.45
C ASP A 69 25.01 1.56 16.23
N ASP A 70 24.52 2.56 15.50
CA ASP A 70 25.22 3.83 15.30
C ASP A 70 25.49 4.59 16.62
N VAL A 71 24.53 4.52 17.58
CA VAL A 71 24.64 5.25 18.85
C VAL A 71 25.53 4.51 19.83
N PHE A 72 25.37 3.21 19.96
CA PHE A 72 25.99 2.46 21.05
C PHE A 72 27.22 1.64 20.61
N GLY A 73 27.42 1.41 19.31
CA GLY A 73 28.58 0.66 18.82
C GLY A 73 28.85 -0.61 19.65
N ASN A 74 30.01 -0.69 20.28
CA ASN A 74 30.39 -1.80 21.13
C ASN A 74 30.11 -1.56 22.62
N THR A 75 29.47 -0.45 23.01
CA THR A 75 29.18 -0.10 24.42
C THR A 75 28.01 -0.89 25.00
N LEU A 76 27.13 -1.41 24.12
CA LEU A 76 26.05 -2.32 24.51
C LEU A 76 26.27 -3.70 23.90
N SER A 77 25.92 -4.74 24.69
CA SER A 77 25.90 -6.10 24.20
C SER A 77 24.83 -6.28 23.08
N SER A 78 25.00 -7.30 22.23
CA SER A 78 24.00 -7.62 21.20
C SER A 78 22.61 -7.89 21.80
N ARG A 79 22.58 -8.52 22.98
CA ARG A 79 21.33 -8.78 23.71
C ARG A 79 20.67 -7.49 24.20
N ASP A 80 21.42 -6.56 24.81
CA ASP A 80 20.88 -5.28 25.25
C ASP A 80 20.31 -4.44 24.09
N LYS A 81 20.99 -4.47 22.95
CA LYS A 81 20.51 -3.81 21.75
C LYS A 81 19.22 -4.46 21.21
N GLN A 82 19.09 -5.78 21.30
CA GLN A 82 17.90 -6.52 20.94
C GLN A 82 16.73 -6.17 21.84
N THR A 83 16.95 -6.17 23.17
CA THR A 83 15.96 -5.75 24.16
C THR A 83 15.49 -4.32 23.92
N LEU A 84 16.45 -3.40 23.67
CA LEU A 84 16.11 -1.99 23.36
C LEU A 84 15.33 -1.85 22.06
N ALA A 85 15.67 -2.60 21.01
CA ALA A 85 14.95 -2.61 19.75
C ALA A 85 13.51 -3.11 19.96
N THR A 86 13.33 -4.25 20.64
CA THR A 86 12.00 -4.79 20.95
C THR A 86 11.17 -3.84 21.80
N LEU A 87 11.80 -3.11 22.75
CA LEU A 87 11.14 -2.07 23.52
C LEU A 87 10.65 -0.92 22.63
N ILE A 88 11.45 -0.51 21.65
CA ILE A 88 11.02 0.55 20.71
C ILE A 88 9.88 0.05 19.81
N TYR A 89 9.91 -1.23 19.35
CA TYR A 89 8.86 -1.76 18.46
C TYR A 89 7.54 -2.01 19.20
N TYR A 90 7.61 -2.53 20.43
CA TYR A 90 6.46 -3.01 21.21
C TYR A 90 6.53 -2.50 22.67
N PRO A 91 6.49 -1.18 22.90
CA PRO A 91 6.78 -0.62 24.22
C PRO A 91 5.82 -1.09 25.30
N LYS A 92 4.50 -1.18 25.00
CA LYS A 92 3.48 -1.60 25.97
C LYS A 92 3.66 -3.05 26.35
N GLU A 93 3.64 -3.92 25.36
CA GLU A 93 3.71 -5.38 25.53
C GLU A 93 5.03 -5.81 26.17
N LYS A 94 6.13 -5.15 25.80
CA LYS A 94 7.43 -5.42 26.38
C LYS A 94 7.50 -5.00 27.84
N MET A 95 7.00 -3.83 28.19
CA MET A 95 6.98 -3.38 29.60
C MET A 95 6.08 -4.25 30.47
N ASP A 96 4.94 -4.72 29.98
CA ASP A 96 4.05 -5.63 30.73
C ASP A 96 4.73 -6.95 31.07
N ARG A 97 5.63 -7.43 30.21
CA ARG A 97 6.47 -8.61 30.51
C ARG A 97 7.58 -8.30 31.50
N ILE A 98 8.29 -7.19 31.32
CA ILE A 98 9.40 -6.78 32.20
C ILE A 98 8.90 -6.58 33.64
N LYS A 99 7.74 -5.95 33.84
CA LYS A 99 7.13 -5.77 35.18
C LYS A 99 6.91 -7.06 35.95
N LYS A 100 6.79 -8.20 35.27
CA LYS A 100 6.61 -9.52 35.91
C LYS A 100 7.93 -10.14 36.37
N THR A 101 9.05 -9.73 35.81
CA THR A 101 10.35 -10.36 36.00
C THR A 101 11.38 -9.46 36.67
N GLU A 102 11.31 -8.14 36.43
CA GLU A 102 12.26 -7.17 36.95
C GLU A 102 11.94 -6.81 38.41
N LYS A 103 12.95 -6.89 39.25
CA LYS A 103 12.84 -6.60 40.69
C LYS A 103 13.00 -5.12 41.01
N ASN A 104 13.80 -4.42 40.21
CA ASN A 104 14.07 -2.99 40.40
C ASN A 104 13.63 -2.19 39.18
N MET A 105 12.33 -1.91 39.10
CA MET A 105 11.75 -1.15 37.99
C MET A 105 12.27 0.30 37.92
N GLU A 106 12.68 0.91 39.04
CA GLU A 106 13.18 2.29 39.04
C GLU A 106 14.51 2.38 38.27
N ASP A 107 15.48 1.51 38.58
CA ASP A 107 16.75 1.47 37.88
C ASP A 107 16.56 1.05 36.42
N TRP A 108 15.66 0.09 36.15
CA TRP A 108 15.33 -0.33 34.79
C TRP A 108 14.79 0.84 33.95
N TYR A 109 13.82 1.61 34.48
CA TYR A 109 13.29 2.80 33.82
C TYR A 109 14.40 3.82 33.56
N LYS A 110 15.22 4.11 34.53
CA LYS A 110 16.32 5.06 34.40
C LYS A 110 17.26 4.73 33.26
N VAL A 111 17.74 3.49 33.21
CA VAL A 111 18.65 3.01 32.15
C VAL A 111 18.00 3.11 30.76
N HIS A 112 16.77 2.64 30.62
CA HIS A 112 16.11 2.60 29.33
C HIS A 112 15.65 3.98 28.84
N LEU A 113 15.27 4.88 29.73
CA LEU A 113 14.97 6.27 29.38
C LEU A 113 16.21 6.96 28.76
N TYR A 114 17.39 6.83 29.40
CA TYR A 114 18.64 7.38 28.83
C TYR A 114 18.97 6.77 27.46
N ARG A 115 18.83 5.45 27.32
CA ARG A 115 19.06 4.78 26.03
C ARG A 115 18.11 5.28 24.94
N LEU A 116 16.82 5.43 25.24
CA LEU A 116 15.80 5.95 24.30
C LEU A 116 16.07 7.40 23.92
N ILE A 117 16.48 8.27 24.88
CA ILE A 117 16.84 9.67 24.61
C ILE A 117 17.98 9.73 23.57
N GLU A 118 19.04 8.92 23.73
CA GLU A 118 20.16 8.92 22.80
C GLU A 118 19.75 8.42 21.39
N VAL A 119 18.91 7.40 21.29
CA VAL A 119 18.38 6.93 19.98
C VAL A 119 17.49 8.00 19.37
N ALA A 120 16.65 8.69 20.15
CA ALA A 120 15.81 9.78 19.67
C ALA A 120 16.63 10.98 19.18
N LYS A 121 17.71 11.37 19.88
CA LYS A 121 18.68 12.39 19.41
C LYS A 121 19.24 12.01 18.03
N ARG A 122 19.65 10.74 17.84
CA ARG A 122 20.16 10.24 16.56
C ARG A 122 19.10 10.29 15.48
N ALA A 123 17.86 9.89 15.78
CA ALA A 123 16.75 9.94 14.84
C ALA A 123 16.40 11.37 14.42
N ALA A 124 16.42 12.30 15.36
CA ALA A 124 16.10 13.72 15.17
C ALA A 124 17.19 14.51 14.44
N SER A 125 18.45 14.06 14.44
CA SER A 125 19.63 14.81 14.02
C SER A 125 19.62 15.30 12.55
N LYS A 126 18.80 14.72 11.70
CA LYS A 126 18.68 15.11 10.28
C LYS A 126 17.54 16.12 10.00
N TYR A 127 16.82 16.55 11.03
CA TYR A 127 15.64 17.40 10.89
C TYR A 127 15.79 18.78 11.50
N THR A 128 14.97 19.73 11.05
CA THR A 128 14.79 21.01 11.74
C THR A 128 14.09 20.79 13.10
N ARG A 129 14.35 21.67 14.06
CA ARG A 129 13.63 21.70 15.33
C ARG A 129 12.11 21.77 15.14
N SER A 130 11.66 22.60 14.17
CA SER A 130 10.24 22.74 13.83
C SER A 130 9.61 21.42 13.38
N LYS A 131 10.30 20.63 12.53
CA LYS A 131 9.80 19.32 12.09
C LYS A 131 9.75 18.32 13.24
N VAL A 132 10.78 18.30 14.08
CA VAL A 132 10.80 17.44 15.28
C VAL A 132 9.67 17.83 16.23
N ARG A 133 9.48 19.12 16.50
CA ARG A 133 8.42 19.64 17.38
C ARG A 133 7.02 19.20 16.93
N LYS A 134 6.73 19.23 15.63
CA LYS A 134 5.47 18.73 15.04
C LYS A 134 5.27 17.22 15.20
N ALA A 135 6.34 16.47 15.43
CA ALA A 135 6.31 15.03 15.64
C ALA A 135 6.17 14.65 17.12
N LEU A 136 6.42 15.61 18.05
CA LEU A 136 6.39 15.34 19.48
C LEU A 136 4.97 15.02 19.97
N PRO A 137 4.81 14.04 20.88
CA PRO A 137 3.54 13.75 21.52
C PRO A 137 3.13 14.92 22.44
N PRO A 138 1.89 15.46 22.33
CA PRO A 138 1.48 16.69 22.99
C PRO A 138 1.74 16.71 24.51
N ASN A 139 1.50 15.57 25.18
CA ASN A 139 1.61 15.44 26.63
C ASN A 139 3.05 15.53 27.18
N PHE A 140 4.07 15.36 26.32
CA PHE A 140 5.47 15.32 26.71
C PHE A 140 6.35 16.22 25.81
N ALA A 141 5.74 17.01 24.93
CA ALA A 141 6.45 17.76 23.89
C ALA A 141 7.60 18.60 24.45
N TYR A 142 7.34 19.43 25.47
CA TYR A 142 8.35 20.28 26.10
C TYR A 142 9.50 19.45 26.69
N VAL A 143 9.18 18.42 27.47
CA VAL A 143 10.18 17.60 28.17
C VAL A 143 11.05 16.83 27.19
N ILE A 144 10.43 16.25 26.16
CA ILE A 144 11.18 15.51 25.13
C ILE A 144 12.06 16.46 24.33
N GLU A 145 11.53 17.64 23.92
CA GLU A 145 12.31 18.63 23.17
C GLU A 145 13.55 19.04 23.97
N GLU A 146 13.41 19.32 25.26
CA GLU A 146 14.53 19.67 26.14
C GLU A 146 15.58 18.56 26.18
N LEU A 147 15.14 17.30 26.40
CA LEU A 147 16.05 16.16 26.55
C LEU A 147 16.79 15.78 25.25
N ILE A 148 16.18 16.00 24.04
CA ILE A 148 16.80 15.61 22.78
C ILE A 148 17.60 16.72 22.11
N THR A 149 17.43 17.97 22.54
CA THR A 149 18.08 19.13 21.86
C THR A 149 19.50 19.38 22.36
N GLU A 150 19.82 19.02 23.58
CA GLU A 150 21.08 19.34 24.24
C GLU A 150 22.22 18.36 23.85
N LYS A 151 23.44 18.89 23.81
CA LYS A 151 24.67 18.11 23.57
C LYS A 151 25.19 17.50 24.88
N LYS A 152 25.84 16.33 24.79
CA LYS A 152 26.42 15.58 25.92
C LYS A 152 27.48 16.33 26.74
N ASP A 153 28.12 17.35 26.16
CA ASP A 153 29.29 17.99 26.72
C ASP A 153 28.99 19.19 27.65
N MET A 154 27.71 19.38 28.01
CA MET A 154 27.26 20.46 28.89
C MET A 154 27.17 19.97 30.34
N THR A 155 28.29 20.00 31.06
CA THR A 155 28.41 19.60 32.47
C THR A 155 27.44 20.36 33.42
N ASP A 156 27.14 21.61 33.09
CA ASP A 156 26.27 22.45 33.93
C ASP A 156 24.81 22.02 33.98
N LYS A 157 24.35 21.27 32.98
CA LYS A 157 22.94 20.80 32.90
C LYS A 157 22.74 19.32 33.23
N GLU A 158 23.78 18.59 33.59
CA GLU A 158 23.66 17.15 33.88
C GLU A 158 22.69 16.91 35.07
N SER A 159 22.81 17.67 36.12
CA SER A 159 21.91 17.60 37.29
C SER A 159 20.45 17.93 36.91
N TYR A 160 20.24 18.86 35.98
CA TYR A 160 18.92 19.23 35.49
C TYR A 160 18.27 18.07 34.73
N TYR A 161 18.99 17.39 33.81
CA TYR A 161 18.46 16.24 33.09
C TYR A 161 18.20 15.04 33.98
N ASN A 162 19.11 14.77 34.94
CA ASN A 162 18.92 13.73 35.91
C ASN A 162 17.67 14.01 36.79
N ALA A 163 17.40 15.26 37.12
CA ALA A 163 16.21 15.67 37.88
C ALA A 163 14.91 15.46 37.06
N ILE A 164 14.93 15.76 35.75
CA ILE A 164 13.80 15.49 34.85
C ILE A 164 13.48 13.99 34.83
N VAL A 165 14.47 13.14 34.52
CA VAL A 165 14.30 11.69 34.42
C VAL A 165 13.82 11.10 35.73
N SER A 166 14.46 11.47 36.86
CA SER A 166 14.10 10.99 38.17
C SER A 166 12.67 11.45 38.57
N THR A 167 12.27 12.65 38.18
CA THR A 167 10.92 13.14 38.40
C THR A 167 9.87 12.37 37.61
N ILE A 168 10.12 12.08 36.33
CA ILE A 168 9.24 11.27 35.50
C ILE A 168 8.98 9.90 36.16
N ILE A 169 10.03 9.27 36.69
CA ILE A 169 9.94 7.97 37.36
C ILE A 169 9.15 8.13 38.67
N ARG A 170 9.53 9.08 39.54
CA ARG A 170 8.93 9.30 40.84
C ARG A 170 7.43 9.59 40.79
N ILE A 171 6.95 10.30 39.75
CA ILE A 171 5.51 10.62 39.60
C ILE A 171 4.75 9.52 38.81
N GLY A 172 5.39 8.34 38.53
CA GLY A 172 4.74 7.21 37.88
C GLY A 172 4.44 7.41 36.37
N ARG A 173 5.21 8.28 35.67
CA ARG A 173 4.98 8.58 34.26
C ARG A 173 5.94 7.88 33.32
N ALA A 174 6.89 7.09 33.83
CA ALA A 174 7.97 6.46 33.06
C ALA A 174 7.45 5.59 31.91
N GLU A 175 6.44 4.76 32.13
CA GLU A 175 5.84 3.90 31.11
C GLU A 175 5.27 4.70 29.94
N LYS A 176 4.44 5.70 30.23
CA LYS A 176 3.86 6.55 29.17
C LYS A 176 4.91 7.36 28.44
N PHE A 177 5.99 7.73 29.12
CA PHE A 177 7.10 8.44 28.51
C PHE A 177 7.92 7.51 27.58
N ILE A 178 8.18 6.26 27.96
CA ILE A 178 8.83 5.25 27.12
C ILE A 178 8.03 4.99 25.85
N ILE A 179 6.68 4.86 25.96
CA ILE A 179 5.80 4.70 24.81
C ILE A 179 5.95 5.89 23.86
N ALA A 180 5.83 7.11 24.40
CA ALA A 180 5.93 8.34 23.63
C ALA A 180 7.30 8.49 22.91
N MET A 181 8.39 8.13 23.59
CA MET A 181 9.74 8.13 23.00
C MET A 181 9.89 7.09 21.91
N SER A 182 9.36 5.89 22.11
CA SER A 182 9.39 4.81 21.13
C SER A 182 8.62 5.17 19.85
N GLU A 183 7.42 5.72 19.99
CA GLU A 183 6.61 6.21 18.88
C GLU A 183 7.30 7.37 18.13
N LEU A 184 7.94 8.28 18.85
CA LEU A 184 8.73 9.36 18.25
C LEU A 184 9.91 8.80 17.41
N ILE A 185 10.66 7.83 17.94
CA ILE A 185 11.77 7.20 17.23
C ILE A 185 11.29 6.52 15.94
N GLN A 186 10.19 5.77 16.01
CA GLN A 186 9.57 5.14 14.83
C GLN A 186 9.18 6.20 13.79
N ARG A 187 8.48 7.25 14.20
CA ARG A 187 8.03 8.35 13.33
C ARG A 187 9.17 9.11 12.66
N LEU A 188 10.28 9.35 13.38
CA LEU A 188 11.45 10.05 12.84
C LEU A 188 12.39 9.14 12.04
N THR A 189 12.13 7.85 11.99
CA THR A 189 12.95 6.90 11.23
C THR A 189 12.58 6.90 9.75
N VAL A 190 11.28 6.96 9.42
CA VAL A 190 10.76 6.99 8.06
C VAL A 190 10.03 8.31 7.82
N ASP A 191 10.45 9.07 6.81
CA ASP A 191 9.83 10.37 6.49
C ASP A 191 8.57 10.22 5.64
N HIS A 192 8.59 9.30 4.70
CA HIS A 192 7.48 9.05 3.79
C HIS A 192 7.39 7.59 3.42
N LEU A 193 6.18 7.08 3.34
CA LEU A 193 5.86 5.72 2.98
C LEU A 193 5.15 5.70 1.63
N HIS A 194 5.64 4.87 0.70
CA HIS A 194 4.99 4.58 -0.56
C HIS A 194 4.47 3.15 -0.54
N ILE A 195 3.17 2.95 -0.74
CA ILE A 195 2.57 1.63 -0.93
C ILE A 195 2.28 1.46 -2.42
N VAL A 196 2.97 0.52 -3.04
CA VAL A 196 2.90 0.28 -4.49
C VAL A 196 1.86 -0.80 -4.81
N GLY A 197 0.71 -0.70 -4.17
CA GLY A 197 -0.49 -1.48 -4.44
C GLY A 197 -0.63 -2.81 -3.72
N ASP A 198 -1.82 -3.37 -3.89
CA ASP A 198 -2.29 -4.64 -3.37
C ASP A 198 -2.22 -4.74 -1.83
N ILE A 199 -2.98 -3.84 -1.18
CA ILE A 199 -3.23 -3.89 0.27
C ILE A 199 -4.23 -5.00 0.59
N TYR A 200 -5.25 -5.16 -0.25
CA TYR A 200 -6.39 -6.04 -0.05
C TYR A 200 -6.14 -7.48 -0.50
N ASP A 201 -7.05 -8.35 -0.05
CA ASP A 201 -7.19 -9.78 -0.37
C ASP A 201 -6.07 -10.69 0.17
N ARG A 202 -6.34 -11.98 0.19
CA ARG A 202 -5.49 -13.12 0.58
C ARG A 202 -5.25 -13.27 2.08
N GLY A 203 -4.73 -12.26 2.78
CA GLY A 203 -4.53 -12.27 4.23
C GLY A 203 -5.72 -11.68 4.99
N PRO A 204 -5.80 -11.86 6.32
CA PRO A 204 -7.01 -11.60 7.11
C PRO A 204 -7.21 -10.14 7.54
N GLY A 205 -6.23 -9.26 7.40
CA GLY A 205 -6.25 -7.95 8.06
C GLY A 205 -6.15 -6.71 7.16
N PRO A 206 -6.71 -6.65 5.93
CA PRO A 206 -6.60 -5.44 5.10
C PRO A 206 -7.27 -4.22 5.74
N HIS A 207 -8.39 -4.40 6.45
CA HIS A 207 -9.07 -3.33 7.17
C HIS A 207 -8.22 -2.76 8.32
N ILE A 208 -7.44 -3.61 9.01
CA ILE A 208 -6.51 -3.19 10.07
C ILE A 208 -5.32 -2.41 9.47
N ILE A 209 -4.83 -2.85 8.31
CA ILE A 209 -3.77 -2.17 7.57
C ILE A 209 -4.24 -0.78 7.14
N MET A 210 -5.46 -0.67 6.61
CA MET A 210 -6.03 0.61 6.19
C MET A 210 -6.18 1.58 7.37
N ASP A 211 -6.74 1.12 8.50
CA ASP A 211 -6.80 1.94 9.73
C ASP A 211 -5.40 2.46 10.12
N LYS A 212 -4.38 1.62 10.03
CA LYS A 212 -3.00 1.98 10.33
C LYS A 212 -2.40 3.00 9.36
N LEU A 213 -2.68 2.85 8.06
CA LEU A 213 -2.22 3.78 7.03
C LEU A 213 -2.91 5.14 7.14
N MET A 214 -4.19 5.18 7.53
CA MET A 214 -4.93 6.43 7.76
C MET A 214 -4.31 7.25 8.91
N ASP A 215 -3.80 6.59 9.94
CA ASP A 215 -3.11 7.22 11.06
C ASP A 215 -1.63 7.51 10.78
N TYR A 216 -1.09 7.04 9.64
CA TYR A 216 0.33 7.20 9.34
C TYR A 216 0.65 8.64 8.92
N HIS A 217 1.74 9.19 9.45
CA HIS A 217 2.07 10.62 9.33
C HIS A 217 2.32 11.13 7.90
N SER A 218 2.76 10.26 6.99
CA SER A 218 3.01 10.64 5.58
C SER A 218 3.03 9.39 4.70
N VAL A 219 1.99 9.21 3.87
CA VAL A 219 1.85 8.05 2.98
C VAL A 219 1.19 8.45 1.68
N ASP A 220 1.59 7.79 0.60
CA ASP A 220 0.84 7.71 -0.65
C ASP A 220 0.74 6.26 -1.15
N ILE A 221 -0.23 6.01 -2.03
CA ILE A 221 -0.61 4.67 -2.45
C ILE A 221 -0.76 4.65 -3.97
N GLN A 222 -0.05 3.79 -4.65
CA GLN A 222 -0.34 3.46 -6.05
C GLN A 222 -1.27 2.25 -6.04
N TRP A 223 -2.50 2.41 -6.56
CA TRP A 223 -3.50 1.35 -6.47
C TRP A 223 -3.07 0.09 -7.20
N GLY A 224 -3.22 -1.07 -6.53
CA GLY A 224 -3.12 -2.37 -7.15
C GLY A 224 -4.46 -2.82 -7.74
N ASN A 225 -4.44 -3.94 -8.48
CA ASN A 225 -5.67 -4.48 -9.06
C ASN A 225 -6.65 -4.97 -7.99
N HIS A 226 -6.17 -5.51 -6.87
CA HIS A 226 -7.03 -5.88 -5.73
C HIS A 226 -7.61 -4.65 -5.05
N ASP A 227 -6.86 -3.55 -4.92
CA ASP A 227 -7.38 -2.31 -4.34
C ASP A 227 -8.50 -1.72 -5.20
N VAL A 228 -8.31 -1.66 -6.54
CA VAL A 228 -9.34 -1.16 -7.47
C VAL A 228 -10.56 -2.07 -7.48
N LEU A 229 -10.39 -3.39 -7.31
CA LEU A 229 -11.50 -4.33 -7.16
C LEU A 229 -12.37 -3.96 -5.94
N TRP A 230 -11.76 -3.71 -4.78
CA TRP A 230 -12.47 -3.30 -3.57
C TRP A 230 -13.09 -1.90 -3.70
N MET A 231 -12.42 -0.98 -4.40
CA MET A 231 -13.01 0.33 -4.75
C MET A 231 -14.26 0.15 -5.60
N GLY A 232 -14.23 -0.73 -6.60
CA GLY A 232 -15.38 -1.06 -7.43
C GLY A 232 -16.53 -1.67 -6.65
N ALA A 233 -16.23 -2.56 -5.70
CA ALA A 233 -17.22 -3.16 -4.82
C ALA A 233 -17.89 -2.11 -3.92
N ALA A 234 -17.10 -1.22 -3.31
CA ALA A 234 -17.60 -0.12 -2.49
C ALA A 234 -18.43 0.90 -3.28
N ALA A 235 -18.15 1.07 -4.57
CA ALA A 235 -18.96 1.90 -5.46
C ALA A 235 -20.26 1.21 -5.94
N GLY A 236 -20.51 -0.05 -5.53
CA GLY A 236 -21.69 -0.82 -5.92
C GLY A 236 -21.57 -1.51 -7.28
N GLN A 237 -20.36 -1.76 -7.80
CA GLN A 237 -20.19 -2.55 -9.03
C GLN A 237 -20.35 -4.05 -8.71
N ARG A 238 -21.43 -4.65 -9.20
CA ARG A 238 -21.83 -6.02 -8.87
C ARG A 238 -20.77 -7.09 -9.20
N GLY A 239 -20.07 -6.95 -10.33
CA GLY A 239 -18.96 -7.85 -10.69
C GLY A 239 -17.80 -7.76 -9.71
N CYS A 240 -17.49 -6.56 -9.23
CA CYS A 240 -16.47 -6.35 -8.20
C CYS A 240 -16.90 -6.94 -6.86
N ILE A 241 -18.15 -6.71 -6.43
CA ILE A 241 -18.71 -7.28 -5.20
C ILE A 241 -18.61 -8.81 -5.20
N ALA A 242 -19.05 -9.45 -6.29
CA ALA A 242 -19.01 -10.90 -6.41
C ALA A 242 -17.57 -11.45 -6.38
N ASN A 243 -16.63 -10.76 -7.03
CA ASN A 243 -15.21 -11.11 -7.01
C ASN A 243 -14.59 -10.97 -5.61
N VAL A 244 -14.87 -9.87 -4.88
CA VAL A 244 -14.40 -9.65 -3.51
C VAL A 244 -14.86 -10.78 -2.60
N ILE A 245 -16.17 -11.09 -2.58
CA ILE A 245 -16.72 -12.16 -1.73
C ILE A 245 -16.12 -13.52 -2.12
N ARG A 246 -16.01 -13.82 -3.42
CA ARG A 246 -15.39 -15.06 -3.90
C ARG A 246 -13.94 -15.20 -3.46
N ILE A 247 -13.17 -14.13 -3.51
CA ILE A 247 -11.75 -14.16 -3.09
C ILE A 247 -11.67 -14.35 -1.57
N CYS A 248 -12.47 -13.61 -0.79
CA CYS A 248 -12.54 -13.81 0.66
C CYS A 248 -12.91 -15.25 1.01
N ALA A 249 -13.96 -15.82 0.39
CA ALA A 249 -14.35 -17.22 0.58
C ALA A 249 -13.22 -18.18 0.22
N ARG A 250 -12.54 -17.98 -0.94
CA ARG A 250 -11.45 -18.85 -1.38
C ARG A 250 -10.30 -18.95 -0.39
N TYR A 251 -9.98 -17.87 0.31
CA TYR A 251 -8.89 -17.81 1.28
C TYR A 251 -9.33 -18.02 2.73
N GLY A 252 -10.62 -18.28 2.97
CA GLY A 252 -11.18 -18.47 4.31
C GLY A 252 -11.15 -17.20 5.15
N ASN A 253 -11.47 -16.06 4.53
CA ASN A 253 -11.39 -14.73 5.14
C ASN A 253 -12.71 -13.95 5.01
N LEU A 254 -13.87 -14.63 5.07
CA LEU A 254 -15.18 -13.97 5.04
C LEU A 254 -15.38 -13.04 6.24
N ASP A 255 -14.70 -13.30 7.35
CA ASP A 255 -14.68 -12.46 8.57
C ASP A 255 -14.24 -11.02 8.27
N ILE A 256 -13.42 -10.79 7.21
CA ILE A 256 -13.09 -9.43 6.78
C ILE A 256 -14.36 -8.65 6.43
N LEU A 257 -15.32 -9.28 5.77
CA LEU A 257 -16.58 -8.66 5.37
C LEU A 257 -17.52 -8.53 6.55
N GLU A 258 -17.69 -9.59 7.34
CA GLU A 258 -18.67 -9.63 8.44
C GLU A 258 -18.17 -8.88 9.68
N GLU A 259 -17.01 -9.23 10.21
CA GLU A 259 -16.46 -8.61 11.41
C GLU A 259 -15.69 -7.31 11.11
N GLY A 260 -14.90 -7.32 10.03
CA GLY A 260 -14.06 -6.18 9.65
C GLY A 260 -14.84 -4.98 9.17
N TYR A 261 -15.87 -5.21 8.34
CA TYR A 261 -16.69 -4.17 7.71
C TYR A 261 -18.18 -4.20 8.08
N GLY A 262 -18.67 -5.22 8.78
CA GLY A 262 -20.08 -5.34 9.15
C GLY A 262 -21.01 -5.62 7.96
N ILE A 263 -20.53 -6.22 6.90
CA ILE A 263 -21.30 -6.59 5.72
C ILE A 263 -21.99 -7.94 5.98
N ASN A 264 -23.32 -7.95 5.99
CA ASN A 264 -24.11 -9.15 6.30
C ASN A 264 -24.14 -10.11 5.11
N LEU A 265 -23.54 -11.29 5.27
CA LEU A 265 -23.52 -12.37 4.28
C LEU A 265 -24.60 -13.45 4.52
N LEU A 266 -25.42 -13.35 5.57
CA LEU A 266 -26.45 -14.35 5.91
C LEU A 266 -27.42 -14.68 4.75
N PRO A 267 -27.87 -13.72 3.91
CA PRO A 267 -28.71 -14.06 2.75
C PRO A 267 -27.99 -14.98 1.75
N LEU A 268 -26.73 -14.74 1.47
CA LEU A 268 -25.90 -15.58 0.61
C LEU A 268 -25.65 -16.95 1.25
N ALA A 269 -25.36 -17.00 2.54
CA ALA A 269 -25.16 -18.23 3.30
C ALA A 269 -26.42 -19.13 3.26
N THR A 270 -27.59 -18.55 3.52
CA THR A 270 -28.88 -19.27 3.48
C THR A 270 -29.16 -19.81 2.08
N PHE A 271 -28.98 -18.99 1.06
CA PHE A 271 -29.14 -19.38 -0.34
C PHE A 271 -28.20 -20.53 -0.72
N ALA A 272 -26.92 -20.42 -0.38
CA ALA A 272 -25.89 -21.41 -0.69
C ALA A 272 -26.22 -22.76 -0.04
N MET A 273 -26.62 -22.77 1.23
CA MET A 273 -27.00 -23.99 1.96
C MET A 273 -28.25 -24.66 1.40
N ASN A 274 -29.23 -23.91 0.93
CA ASN A 274 -30.45 -24.44 0.33
C ASN A 274 -30.21 -24.96 -1.09
N THR A 275 -29.53 -24.19 -1.91
CA THR A 275 -29.32 -24.45 -3.35
C THR A 275 -28.33 -25.58 -3.58
N TYR A 276 -27.28 -25.66 -2.78
CA TYR A 276 -26.18 -26.63 -2.90
C TYR A 276 -26.20 -27.66 -1.73
N ARG A 277 -27.38 -27.97 -1.17
CA ARG A 277 -27.52 -28.83 0.02
C ARG A 277 -26.73 -30.13 -0.09
N ASP A 278 -26.93 -30.86 -1.18
CA ASP A 278 -26.34 -32.18 -1.42
C ASP A 278 -25.07 -32.14 -2.30
N ASP A 279 -24.61 -30.95 -2.63
CA ASP A 279 -23.42 -30.76 -3.44
C ASP A 279 -22.17 -30.69 -2.54
N PRO A 280 -21.14 -31.52 -2.75
CA PRO A 280 -19.90 -31.49 -2.00
C PRO A 280 -19.03 -30.26 -2.33
N CYS A 281 -19.30 -29.55 -3.44
CA CYS A 281 -18.58 -28.37 -3.91
C CYS A 281 -17.05 -28.55 -3.94
N GLU A 282 -16.56 -29.73 -4.36
CA GLU A 282 -15.15 -30.14 -4.31
C GLU A 282 -14.19 -29.17 -5.01
N CYS A 283 -14.64 -28.51 -6.08
CA CYS A 283 -13.86 -27.54 -6.84
C CYS A 283 -13.62 -26.22 -6.10
N PHE A 284 -14.35 -25.99 -5.00
CA PHE A 284 -14.38 -24.73 -4.25
C PHE A 284 -13.72 -24.81 -2.87
N LYS A 285 -12.90 -25.83 -2.63
CA LYS A 285 -12.12 -25.96 -1.39
C LYS A 285 -11.27 -24.73 -1.11
N LEU A 286 -11.17 -24.38 0.16
CA LEU A 286 -10.41 -23.23 0.62
C LEU A 286 -8.91 -23.43 0.36
N LYS A 287 -8.22 -22.35 0.04
CA LYS A 287 -6.75 -22.34 -0.11
C LYS A 287 -6.00 -22.09 1.21
N GLY A 288 -6.67 -21.57 2.22
CA GLY A 288 -6.15 -21.37 3.57
C GLY A 288 -6.41 -22.57 4.47
N SER A 289 -5.81 -22.54 5.65
CA SER A 289 -6.15 -23.46 6.76
C SER A 289 -6.70 -22.60 7.91
N PRO A 290 -7.90 -22.04 7.79
CA PRO A 290 -8.50 -21.31 8.90
C PRO A 290 -8.76 -22.29 10.07
N ASN A 291 -8.74 -21.79 11.30
CA ASN A 291 -9.11 -22.55 12.50
C ASN A 291 -10.63 -22.70 12.58
N TYR A 292 -11.26 -23.18 11.51
CA TYR A 292 -12.71 -23.36 11.40
C TYR A 292 -13.11 -24.77 11.74
N SER A 293 -14.30 -24.92 12.29
CA SER A 293 -14.97 -26.21 12.43
C SER A 293 -15.33 -26.79 11.05
N ALA A 294 -15.57 -28.08 10.96
CA ALA A 294 -15.97 -28.73 9.70
C ALA A 294 -17.28 -28.14 9.13
N SER A 295 -18.20 -27.68 9.99
CA SER A 295 -19.46 -27.04 9.58
C SER A 295 -19.23 -25.63 8.98
N GLU A 296 -18.35 -24.83 9.56
CA GLU A 296 -17.97 -23.51 9.02
C GLU A 296 -17.28 -23.66 7.67
N MET A 297 -16.32 -24.58 7.55
CA MET A 297 -15.67 -24.87 6.27
C MET A 297 -16.66 -25.31 5.19
N LEU A 298 -17.66 -26.12 5.54
CA LEU A 298 -18.69 -26.55 4.60
C LEU A 298 -19.57 -25.38 4.13
N LEU A 299 -19.92 -24.47 5.03
CA LEU A 299 -20.67 -23.26 4.71
C LEU A 299 -19.88 -22.38 3.73
N ASP A 300 -18.62 -22.10 4.04
CA ASP A 300 -17.76 -21.26 3.21
C ASP A 300 -17.56 -21.84 1.80
N VAL A 301 -17.37 -23.15 1.68
CA VAL A 301 -17.23 -23.84 0.39
C VAL A 301 -18.51 -23.71 -0.45
N LYS A 302 -19.70 -23.81 0.16
CA LYS A 302 -20.98 -23.62 -0.54
C LYS A 302 -21.22 -22.16 -0.92
N MET A 303 -20.91 -21.24 -0.04
CA MET A 303 -20.96 -19.79 -0.34
C MET A 303 -20.00 -19.44 -1.47
N HIS A 304 -18.79 -20.02 -1.47
CA HIS A 304 -17.80 -19.85 -2.52
C HIS A 304 -18.32 -20.28 -3.90
N LYS A 305 -18.98 -21.45 -3.98
CA LYS A 305 -19.62 -21.91 -5.22
C LYS A 305 -20.76 -20.98 -5.63
N ALA A 306 -21.66 -20.67 -4.71
CA ALA A 306 -22.81 -19.82 -4.97
C ALA A 306 -22.43 -18.46 -5.55
N ILE A 307 -21.51 -17.75 -4.89
CA ILE A 307 -21.07 -16.43 -5.35
C ILE A 307 -20.26 -16.51 -6.63
N SER A 308 -19.52 -17.62 -6.89
CA SER A 308 -18.80 -17.81 -8.14
C SER A 308 -19.74 -17.96 -9.34
N VAL A 309 -20.84 -18.71 -9.19
CA VAL A 309 -21.87 -18.83 -10.24
C VAL A 309 -22.53 -17.47 -10.50
N ILE A 310 -22.90 -16.75 -9.45
CA ILE A 310 -23.47 -15.40 -9.56
C ILE A 310 -22.45 -14.46 -10.27
N GLN A 311 -21.18 -14.54 -9.91
CA GLN A 311 -20.09 -13.75 -10.55
C GLN A 311 -20.07 -13.96 -12.07
N PHE A 312 -20.07 -15.21 -12.55
CA PHE A 312 -20.01 -15.49 -13.98
C PHE A 312 -21.23 -14.95 -14.73
N LYS A 313 -22.41 -15.00 -14.12
CA LYS A 313 -23.63 -14.41 -14.69
C LYS A 313 -23.53 -12.88 -14.79
N VAL A 314 -23.14 -12.22 -13.70
CA VAL A 314 -23.01 -10.77 -13.63
C VAL A 314 -21.91 -10.25 -14.58
N GLU A 315 -20.77 -10.93 -14.65
CA GLU A 315 -19.70 -10.57 -15.58
C GLU A 315 -20.18 -10.65 -17.05
N GLY A 316 -20.97 -11.68 -17.41
CA GLY A 316 -21.57 -11.77 -18.74
C GLY A 316 -22.52 -10.60 -19.05
N GLN A 317 -23.28 -10.13 -18.07
CA GLN A 317 -24.13 -8.94 -18.22
C GLN A 317 -23.30 -7.67 -18.44
N ILE A 318 -22.19 -7.49 -17.70
CA ILE A 318 -21.28 -6.35 -17.84
C ILE A 318 -20.61 -6.36 -19.23
N ILE A 319 -20.17 -7.50 -19.71
CA ILE A 319 -19.55 -7.67 -21.03
C ILE A 319 -20.56 -7.30 -22.13
N LYS A 320 -21.79 -7.80 -22.03
CA LYS A 320 -22.86 -7.49 -22.97
C LYS A 320 -23.21 -5.99 -23.00
N LYS A 321 -23.18 -5.33 -21.84
CA LYS A 321 -23.40 -3.88 -21.70
C LYS A 321 -22.25 -3.08 -22.32
N ASN A 322 -21.01 -3.60 -22.27
CA ASN A 322 -19.79 -2.92 -22.70
C ASN A 322 -19.02 -3.68 -23.79
N PRO A 323 -19.55 -3.82 -25.02
CA PRO A 323 -18.87 -4.58 -26.09
C PRO A 323 -17.53 -3.98 -26.50
N GLY A 324 -17.30 -2.70 -26.21
CA GLY A 324 -16.02 -2.02 -26.43
C GLY A 324 -14.87 -2.51 -25.56
N PHE A 325 -15.14 -3.24 -24.47
CA PHE A 325 -14.12 -3.85 -23.62
C PHE A 325 -13.44 -5.07 -24.25
N LYS A 326 -14.09 -5.69 -25.27
CA LYS A 326 -13.57 -6.85 -26.01
C LYS A 326 -13.22 -8.03 -25.12
N LEU A 327 -14.09 -8.33 -24.15
CA LEU A 327 -13.91 -9.40 -23.16
C LEU A 327 -14.82 -10.62 -23.43
N ASP A 328 -15.34 -10.76 -24.66
CA ASP A 328 -16.28 -11.82 -25.05
C ASP A 328 -15.75 -13.24 -24.76
N LYS A 329 -14.44 -13.45 -24.89
CA LYS A 329 -13.79 -14.75 -24.56
C LYS A 329 -13.96 -15.17 -23.10
N ARG A 330 -14.37 -14.25 -22.22
CA ARG A 330 -14.66 -14.55 -20.81
C ARG A 330 -16.09 -15.07 -20.60
N ASN A 331 -16.96 -14.91 -21.56
CA ASN A 331 -18.32 -15.41 -21.52
C ASN A 331 -18.37 -16.91 -21.80
N LEU A 332 -18.17 -17.73 -20.79
CA LEU A 332 -18.03 -19.18 -20.94
C LEU A 332 -19.31 -19.97 -20.72
N LEU A 333 -20.31 -19.43 -20.01
CA LEU A 333 -21.51 -20.17 -19.63
C LEU A 333 -22.34 -20.67 -20.83
N HIS A 334 -22.33 -19.96 -21.97
CA HIS A 334 -23.07 -20.38 -23.15
C HIS A 334 -22.31 -21.41 -24.02
N HIS A 335 -21.05 -21.73 -23.68
CA HIS A 335 -20.27 -22.78 -24.30
C HIS A 335 -20.40 -24.14 -23.59
N ILE A 336 -21.18 -24.18 -22.48
CA ILE A 336 -21.38 -25.41 -21.71
C ILE A 336 -22.50 -26.25 -22.32
N ASP A 337 -22.21 -27.52 -22.57
CA ASP A 337 -23.23 -28.56 -22.78
C ASP A 337 -23.65 -29.09 -21.38
N TYR A 338 -24.77 -28.59 -20.88
CA TYR A 338 -25.24 -28.87 -19.53
C TYR A 338 -25.75 -30.34 -19.39
N GLU A 339 -26.11 -31.01 -20.47
CA GLU A 339 -26.52 -32.40 -20.47
C GLU A 339 -25.32 -33.35 -20.41
N LYS A 340 -24.27 -33.06 -21.17
CA LYS A 340 -23.06 -33.87 -21.19
C LYS A 340 -22.06 -33.50 -20.09
N GLY A 341 -22.19 -32.33 -19.47
CA GLY A 341 -21.21 -31.81 -18.51
C GLY A 341 -19.86 -31.51 -19.15
N THR A 342 -19.87 -30.98 -20.38
CA THR A 342 -18.67 -30.59 -21.15
C THR A 342 -18.72 -29.12 -21.52
N ILE A 343 -17.58 -28.55 -21.87
CA ILE A 343 -17.46 -27.17 -22.37
C ILE A 343 -16.56 -27.13 -23.60
N GLU A 344 -16.94 -26.35 -24.61
CA GLU A 344 -16.11 -26.09 -25.77
C GLU A 344 -15.26 -24.82 -25.58
N LEU A 345 -13.93 -24.94 -25.66
CA LEU A 345 -12.98 -23.83 -25.60
C LEU A 345 -12.01 -23.93 -26.79
N ASP A 346 -11.91 -22.84 -27.57
CA ASP A 346 -11.04 -22.75 -28.73
C ASP A 346 -11.20 -23.95 -29.74
N GLY A 347 -12.44 -24.44 -29.92
CA GLY A 347 -12.79 -25.55 -30.81
C GLY A 347 -12.46 -26.95 -30.27
N LYS A 348 -12.13 -27.06 -28.97
CA LYS A 348 -11.85 -28.33 -28.30
C LYS A 348 -12.84 -28.53 -27.12
N GLU A 349 -13.39 -29.73 -27.04
CA GLU A 349 -14.30 -30.11 -25.95
C GLU A 349 -13.53 -30.62 -24.72
N TYR A 350 -13.90 -30.12 -23.54
CA TYR A 350 -13.32 -30.49 -22.24
C TYR A 350 -14.40 -30.99 -21.30
N LYS A 351 -14.11 -32.04 -20.52
CA LYS A 351 -15.00 -32.54 -19.48
C LYS A 351 -14.87 -31.66 -18.24
N MET A 352 -16.02 -31.25 -17.71
CA MET A 352 -16.05 -30.46 -16.49
C MET A 352 -15.91 -31.34 -15.24
N LEU A 353 -15.16 -30.83 -14.25
CA LEU A 353 -15.01 -31.46 -12.94
C LEU A 353 -16.29 -31.35 -12.09
N ASP A 354 -17.05 -30.30 -12.32
CA ASP A 354 -18.33 -30.02 -11.67
C ASP A 354 -19.25 -29.36 -12.71
N SER A 355 -20.41 -29.95 -12.95
CA SER A 355 -21.45 -29.48 -13.88
C SER A 355 -22.78 -29.24 -13.19
N ASN A 356 -22.82 -29.25 -11.84
CA ASN A 356 -24.01 -28.97 -11.08
C ASN A 356 -24.30 -27.48 -10.95
N PHE A 357 -25.15 -26.96 -11.85
CA PHE A 357 -25.54 -25.53 -11.91
C PHE A 357 -27.05 -25.37 -11.77
N PRO A 358 -27.65 -25.60 -10.58
CA PRO A 358 -29.10 -25.62 -10.40
C PRO A 358 -29.80 -24.29 -10.71
N THR A 359 -29.06 -23.18 -10.73
CA THR A 359 -29.59 -21.84 -10.96
C THR A 359 -29.35 -21.31 -12.37
N ILE A 360 -28.66 -22.05 -13.24
CA ILE A 360 -28.41 -21.63 -14.62
C ILE A 360 -29.50 -22.15 -15.55
N ASP A 361 -30.19 -21.25 -16.25
CA ASP A 361 -31.04 -21.58 -17.39
C ASP A 361 -30.17 -21.67 -18.67
N PRO A 362 -30.02 -22.85 -19.31
CA PRO A 362 -29.22 -23.00 -20.53
C PRO A 362 -29.64 -22.07 -21.68
N LYS A 363 -30.90 -21.63 -21.71
CA LYS A 363 -31.40 -20.70 -22.74
C LYS A 363 -31.03 -19.23 -22.45
N LYS A 364 -30.77 -18.93 -21.18
CA LYS A 364 -30.40 -17.59 -20.70
C LYS A 364 -29.31 -17.66 -19.61
N PRO A 365 -28.11 -18.18 -19.92
CA PRO A 365 -27.14 -18.60 -18.89
C PRO A 365 -26.62 -17.47 -18.02
N TYR A 366 -26.76 -16.22 -18.45
CA TYR A 366 -26.34 -15.04 -17.69
C TYR A 366 -27.49 -14.35 -16.92
N ALA A 367 -28.73 -14.89 -16.96
CA ALA A 367 -29.82 -14.34 -16.17
C ALA A 367 -29.69 -14.76 -14.71
N LEU A 368 -29.84 -13.81 -13.80
CA LEU A 368 -29.97 -14.09 -12.37
C LEU A 368 -31.37 -14.66 -12.08
N THR A 369 -31.45 -15.58 -11.13
CA THR A 369 -32.76 -15.96 -10.55
C THR A 369 -33.26 -14.82 -9.67
N LYS A 370 -34.53 -14.86 -9.29
CA LYS A 370 -35.09 -13.84 -8.41
C LYS A 370 -34.36 -13.77 -7.05
N GLU A 371 -33.96 -14.90 -6.52
CA GLU A 371 -33.21 -14.99 -5.26
C GLU A 371 -31.79 -14.42 -5.40
N GLU A 372 -31.11 -14.75 -6.50
CA GLU A 372 -29.78 -14.21 -6.80
C GLU A 372 -29.83 -12.68 -7.00
N GLU A 373 -30.88 -12.18 -7.64
CA GLU A 373 -31.08 -10.73 -7.82
C GLU A 373 -31.29 -10.02 -6.47
N ASP A 374 -32.16 -10.57 -5.60
CA ASP A 374 -32.39 -10.02 -4.25
C ASP A 374 -31.10 -10.03 -3.39
N ILE A 375 -30.30 -11.09 -3.48
CA ILE A 375 -28.99 -11.16 -2.82
C ILE A 375 -28.07 -10.07 -3.32
N MET A 376 -27.93 -9.92 -4.64
CA MET A 376 -27.04 -8.92 -5.23
C MET A 376 -27.47 -7.49 -4.90
N GLU A 377 -28.78 -7.20 -4.90
CA GLU A 377 -29.29 -5.90 -4.46
C GLU A 377 -28.97 -5.59 -2.99
N ARG A 378 -29.09 -6.59 -2.11
CA ARG A 378 -28.76 -6.43 -0.68
C ARG A 378 -27.27 -6.21 -0.48
N LEU A 379 -26.44 -6.98 -1.16
CA LEU A 379 -24.98 -6.83 -1.12
C LEU A 379 -24.54 -5.46 -1.66
N GLU A 380 -25.08 -5.03 -2.79
CA GLU A 380 -24.81 -3.72 -3.37
C GLU A 380 -25.06 -2.60 -2.34
N ARG A 381 -26.25 -2.61 -1.72
CA ARG A 381 -26.59 -1.64 -0.65
C ARG A 381 -25.67 -1.75 0.57
N ALA A 382 -25.28 -2.98 0.96
CA ALA A 382 -24.40 -3.17 2.11
C ALA A 382 -23.01 -2.61 1.88
N PHE A 383 -22.41 -2.83 0.68
CA PHE A 383 -21.12 -2.28 0.32
C PHE A 383 -21.16 -0.74 0.16
N GLU A 384 -22.18 -0.20 -0.49
CA GLU A 384 -22.33 1.25 -0.69
C GLU A 384 -22.55 2.02 0.62
N ASN A 385 -23.20 1.40 1.62
CA ASN A 385 -23.55 2.06 2.88
C ASN A 385 -22.62 1.69 4.06
N CYS A 386 -21.59 0.89 3.87
CA CYS A 386 -20.62 0.58 4.90
C CYS A 386 -19.68 1.78 5.14
N GLU A 387 -19.93 2.56 6.19
CA GLU A 387 -19.16 3.78 6.52
C GLU A 387 -17.65 3.54 6.61
N LYS A 388 -17.25 2.45 7.28
CA LYS A 388 -15.82 2.12 7.41
C LYS A 388 -15.18 1.83 6.06
N LEU A 389 -15.85 1.04 5.20
CA LEU A 389 -15.35 0.75 3.86
C LEU A 389 -15.27 2.01 3.02
N GLN A 390 -16.32 2.86 3.05
CA GLN A 390 -16.32 4.13 2.34
C GLN A 390 -15.18 5.06 2.80
N SER A 391 -14.91 5.12 4.11
CA SER A 391 -13.80 5.90 4.66
C SER A 391 -12.45 5.41 4.12
N HIS A 392 -12.24 4.09 4.06
CA HIS A 392 -11.03 3.49 3.48
C HIS A 392 -10.90 3.79 1.98
N MET A 393 -11.99 3.71 1.22
CA MET A 393 -11.97 4.01 -0.22
C MET A 393 -11.71 5.50 -0.49
N HIS A 394 -12.31 6.39 0.29
CA HIS A 394 -12.01 7.81 0.21
C HIS A 394 -10.54 8.12 0.55
N PHE A 395 -9.95 7.40 1.49
CA PHE A 395 -8.53 7.53 1.79
C PHE A 395 -7.67 7.08 0.59
N LEU A 396 -7.97 5.92 -0.03
CA LEU A 396 -7.31 5.47 -1.25
C LEU A 396 -7.42 6.50 -2.38
N LEU A 397 -8.61 7.08 -2.59
CA LEU A 397 -8.84 8.11 -3.60
C LEU A 397 -8.04 9.39 -3.32
N ASN A 398 -7.92 9.79 -2.05
CA ASN A 398 -7.26 11.04 -1.66
C ASN A 398 -5.72 10.92 -1.61
N LYS A 399 -5.21 9.75 -1.23
CA LYS A 399 -3.76 9.49 -1.07
C LYS A 399 -3.16 8.71 -2.21
N GLY A 400 -3.97 8.25 -3.18
CA GLY A 400 -3.53 7.34 -4.21
C GLY A 400 -3.88 7.76 -5.64
N GLY A 401 -3.35 6.94 -6.55
CA GLY A 401 -3.56 6.99 -7.99
C GLY A 401 -3.03 5.73 -8.65
N LEU A 402 -3.14 5.64 -9.97
CA LEU A 402 -2.61 4.50 -10.73
C LEU A 402 -1.08 4.56 -10.89
N TYR A 403 -0.49 5.73 -10.83
CA TYR A 403 0.96 5.93 -10.86
C TYR A 403 1.36 7.19 -10.10
N LYS A 404 2.65 7.31 -9.79
CA LYS A 404 3.25 8.52 -9.23
C LYS A 404 4.68 8.69 -9.72
N VAL A 405 5.05 9.93 -9.99
CA VAL A 405 6.46 10.34 -10.19
C VAL A 405 6.91 11.08 -8.93
N TYR A 406 7.90 10.53 -8.24
CA TYR A 406 8.39 11.12 -6.99
C TYR A 406 9.89 10.93 -6.81
N ASN A 407 10.61 12.03 -6.59
CA ASN A 407 12.06 12.05 -6.38
C ASN A 407 12.88 11.26 -7.43
N GLY A 408 12.49 11.37 -8.70
CA GLY A 408 13.13 10.66 -9.81
C GLY A 408 12.72 9.21 -9.97
N ASN A 409 11.75 8.74 -9.21
CA ASN A 409 11.21 7.39 -9.33
C ASN A 409 9.82 7.42 -9.95
N LEU A 410 9.55 6.50 -10.86
CA LEU A 410 8.23 6.21 -11.42
C LEU A 410 7.65 5.01 -10.68
N LEU A 411 6.54 5.22 -9.98
CA LEU A 411 5.86 4.22 -9.17
C LEU A 411 4.56 3.81 -9.85
N TYR A 412 4.34 2.53 -10.03
CA TYR A 412 3.06 1.94 -10.43
C TYR A 412 3.04 0.46 -10.03
N HIS A 413 1.85 -0.09 -9.81
CA HIS A 413 1.74 -1.44 -9.30
C HIS A 413 2.14 -2.53 -10.31
N GLY A 414 1.50 -2.58 -11.47
CA GLY A 414 1.62 -3.69 -12.43
C GLY A 414 2.61 -3.43 -13.57
N CYS A 415 2.13 -3.00 -14.73
CA CYS A 415 2.94 -2.85 -15.94
C CYS A 415 2.47 -1.69 -16.83
N VAL A 416 3.34 -1.17 -17.66
CA VAL A 416 2.94 -0.36 -18.81
C VAL A 416 2.63 -1.31 -19.97
N PRO A 417 1.38 -1.37 -20.49
CA PRO A 417 1.03 -2.29 -21.58
C PRO A 417 1.88 -2.05 -22.83
N LEU A 418 2.61 -3.06 -23.24
CA LEU A 418 3.49 -3.04 -24.42
C LEU A 418 3.02 -4.03 -25.50
N LYS A 419 3.45 -3.77 -26.73
CA LYS A 419 3.48 -4.74 -27.82
C LYS A 419 4.76 -5.58 -27.74
N GLU A 420 4.85 -6.66 -28.53
CA GLU A 420 6.03 -7.54 -28.56
C GLU A 420 7.31 -6.83 -29.04
N ASP A 421 7.16 -5.76 -29.83
CA ASP A 421 8.26 -4.91 -30.33
C ASP A 421 8.74 -3.85 -29.31
N GLY A 422 8.22 -3.85 -28.09
CA GLY A 422 8.54 -2.89 -27.04
C GLY A 422 7.84 -1.53 -27.16
N ASN A 423 7.03 -1.31 -28.19
CA ASN A 423 6.26 -0.08 -28.34
C ASN A 423 5.05 -0.08 -27.41
N LEU A 424 4.60 1.12 -27.00
CA LEU A 424 3.41 1.31 -26.17
C LEU A 424 2.16 0.75 -26.88
N LYS A 425 1.39 -0.11 -26.17
CA LYS A 425 0.14 -0.68 -26.68
C LYS A 425 -0.95 0.40 -26.67
N SER A 426 -1.63 0.57 -27.81
CA SER A 426 -2.79 1.45 -27.91
C SER A 426 -4.04 0.73 -27.43
N VAL A 427 -4.78 1.33 -26.51
CA VAL A 427 -5.99 0.80 -25.88
C VAL A 427 -7.16 1.73 -26.15
N ARG A 428 -8.31 1.18 -26.56
CA ARG A 428 -9.52 1.96 -26.82
C ARG A 428 -10.45 1.93 -25.61
N ILE A 429 -10.73 3.10 -25.05
CA ILE A 429 -11.65 3.31 -23.92
C ILE A 429 -12.77 4.25 -24.37
N PHE A 430 -14.01 3.77 -24.33
CA PHE A 430 -15.22 4.50 -24.74
C PHE A 430 -15.08 5.33 -26.04
N GLY A 431 -14.46 4.72 -27.05
CA GLY A 431 -14.31 5.31 -28.40
C GLY A 431 -13.01 6.08 -28.64
N HIS A 432 -12.27 6.45 -27.63
CA HIS A 432 -10.98 7.13 -27.73
C HIS A 432 -9.81 6.19 -27.51
N THR A 433 -8.67 6.47 -28.15
CA THR A 433 -7.46 5.64 -28.08
C THR A 433 -6.41 6.30 -27.19
N TYR A 434 -5.88 5.54 -26.24
CA TYR A 434 -4.87 5.95 -25.27
C TYR A 434 -3.69 4.99 -25.24
N LYS A 435 -2.52 5.45 -24.80
CA LYS A 435 -1.31 4.64 -24.59
C LYS A 435 -0.45 5.24 -23.48
N GLY A 436 0.46 4.47 -22.92
CA GLY A 436 1.42 4.93 -21.93
C GLY A 436 0.77 5.72 -20.78
N LYS A 437 1.31 6.89 -20.47
CA LYS A 437 0.81 7.79 -19.41
C LYS A 437 -0.65 8.17 -19.60
N GLY A 438 -1.06 8.49 -20.83
CA GLY A 438 -2.45 8.86 -21.12
C GLY A 438 -3.46 7.75 -20.83
N LEU A 439 -3.07 6.47 -20.93
CA LEU A 439 -3.91 5.35 -20.51
C LEU A 439 -4.12 5.34 -19.00
N TYR A 440 -3.07 5.53 -18.22
CA TYR A 440 -3.16 5.63 -16.75
C TYR A 440 -4.08 6.78 -16.34
N GLU A 441 -3.90 7.97 -16.92
CA GLU A 441 -4.67 9.18 -16.59
C GLU A 441 -6.17 9.02 -16.90
N VAL A 442 -6.52 8.43 -18.03
CA VAL A 442 -7.94 8.22 -18.37
C VAL A 442 -8.59 7.17 -17.48
N LEU A 443 -7.90 6.04 -17.20
CA LEU A 443 -8.43 5.00 -16.32
C LEU A 443 -8.62 5.54 -14.90
N GLU A 444 -7.64 6.27 -14.36
CA GLU A 444 -7.74 6.93 -13.05
C GLU A 444 -8.91 7.93 -13.01
N SER A 445 -9.07 8.73 -14.05
CA SER A 445 -10.20 9.66 -14.16
C SER A 445 -11.54 8.94 -14.05
N TYR A 446 -11.71 7.79 -14.73
CA TYR A 446 -12.94 7.00 -14.63
C TYR A 446 -13.13 6.35 -13.26
N VAL A 447 -12.07 5.85 -12.61
CA VAL A 447 -12.16 5.36 -11.22
C VAL A 447 -12.73 6.46 -10.31
N ARG A 448 -12.20 7.69 -10.40
CA ARG A 448 -12.68 8.83 -9.63
C ARG A 448 -14.14 9.21 -9.98
N LYS A 449 -14.52 9.14 -11.26
CA LYS A 449 -15.91 9.36 -11.71
C LYS A 449 -16.88 8.33 -11.12
N GLY A 450 -16.44 7.07 -10.90
CA GLY A 450 -17.25 6.04 -10.25
C GLY A 450 -17.75 6.45 -8.86
N PHE A 451 -16.98 7.29 -8.15
CA PHE A 451 -17.35 7.83 -6.83
C PHE A 451 -18.01 9.22 -6.91
N TYR A 452 -17.45 10.14 -7.71
CA TYR A 452 -17.75 11.57 -7.60
C TYR A 452 -18.57 12.15 -8.73
N ALA A 453 -18.79 11.41 -9.83
CA ALA A 453 -19.58 11.97 -10.95
C ALA A 453 -21.04 12.21 -10.54
N MET A 454 -21.54 13.39 -10.87
CA MET A 454 -22.96 13.75 -10.70
C MET A 454 -23.83 13.15 -11.81
N ASP A 455 -23.29 12.98 -13.01
CA ASP A 455 -23.94 12.32 -14.11
C ASP A 455 -23.96 10.80 -13.89
N SER A 456 -25.15 10.21 -13.89
CA SER A 456 -25.33 8.78 -13.61
C SER A 456 -24.65 7.87 -14.64
N LYS A 457 -24.59 8.29 -15.91
CA LYS A 457 -23.97 7.53 -16.99
C LYS A 457 -22.43 7.52 -16.84
N GLU A 458 -21.83 8.67 -16.49
CA GLU A 458 -20.40 8.77 -16.23
C GLU A 458 -20.03 8.01 -14.95
N LYS A 459 -20.87 8.05 -13.91
CA LYS A 459 -20.69 7.27 -12.70
C LYS A 459 -20.69 5.77 -12.98
N GLU A 460 -21.67 5.30 -13.78
CA GLU A 460 -21.80 3.89 -14.18
C GLU A 460 -20.59 3.44 -15.03
N ARG A 461 -20.13 4.26 -15.96
CA ARG A 461 -18.89 4.00 -16.72
C ARG A 461 -17.68 3.88 -15.82
N GLY A 462 -17.60 4.72 -14.79
CA GLY A 462 -16.54 4.65 -13.79
C GLY A 462 -16.56 3.34 -13.01
N LYS A 463 -17.75 2.88 -12.58
CA LYS A 463 -17.94 1.57 -11.94
C LYS A 463 -17.48 0.42 -12.86
N ASP A 464 -17.93 0.43 -14.12
CA ASP A 464 -17.56 -0.62 -15.10
C ASP A 464 -16.06 -0.62 -15.43
N ILE A 465 -15.40 0.55 -15.40
CA ILE A 465 -13.93 0.66 -15.60
C ILE A 465 -13.17 0.04 -14.41
N MET A 466 -13.63 0.14 -13.17
CA MET A 466 -12.97 -0.52 -12.05
C MET A 466 -12.96 -2.05 -12.22
N TRP A 467 -14.09 -2.62 -12.67
CA TRP A 467 -14.14 -4.04 -13.02
C TRP A 467 -13.24 -4.38 -14.23
N TYR A 468 -13.22 -3.52 -15.27
CA TYR A 468 -12.33 -3.68 -16.43
C TYR A 468 -10.85 -3.69 -16.04
N ILE A 469 -10.43 -2.76 -15.18
CA ILE A 469 -9.04 -2.67 -14.68
C ILE A 469 -8.63 -3.95 -13.94
N TRP A 470 -9.54 -4.57 -13.21
CA TRP A 470 -9.30 -5.79 -12.46
C TRP A 470 -8.81 -6.96 -13.33
N LEU A 471 -9.32 -7.14 -14.54
CA LEU A 471 -9.16 -8.39 -15.30
C LEU A 471 -8.83 -8.25 -16.80
N SER A 472 -8.82 -7.04 -17.34
CA SER A 472 -8.57 -6.85 -18.78
C SER A 472 -7.10 -7.06 -19.14
N GLU A 473 -6.83 -7.72 -20.28
CA GLU A 473 -5.48 -7.84 -20.87
C GLU A 473 -4.81 -6.49 -21.18
N ASN A 474 -5.60 -5.44 -21.30
CA ASN A 474 -5.15 -4.08 -21.59
C ASN A 474 -4.99 -3.23 -20.32
N SER A 475 -5.27 -3.81 -19.16
CA SER A 475 -5.12 -3.12 -17.87
C SER A 475 -3.65 -2.99 -17.49
N PRO A 476 -3.22 -1.80 -17.06
CA PRO A 476 -1.88 -1.63 -16.52
C PRO A 476 -1.68 -2.32 -15.15
N LEU A 477 -2.77 -2.71 -14.48
CA LEU A 477 -2.69 -3.37 -13.18
C LEU A 477 -2.73 -4.90 -13.25
N PHE A 478 -3.32 -5.48 -14.31
CA PHE A 478 -3.46 -6.92 -14.43
C PHE A 478 -2.31 -7.59 -15.20
N GLY A 479 -1.90 -7.02 -16.33
CA GLY A 479 -0.70 -7.39 -17.08
C GLY A 479 -0.64 -8.84 -17.61
N LYS A 480 -1.80 -9.48 -17.88
CA LYS A 480 -1.92 -10.81 -18.48
C LYS A 480 -3.00 -10.84 -19.54
N ASP A 481 -2.95 -11.82 -20.44
CA ASP A 481 -3.89 -11.97 -21.57
C ASP A 481 -5.30 -12.37 -21.14
N LYS A 482 -5.44 -13.15 -20.07
CA LYS A 482 -6.72 -13.57 -19.49
C LYS A 482 -6.58 -13.86 -18.00
N MET A 483 -7.72 -13.87 -17.31
CA MET A 483 -7.84 -14.36 -15.94
C MET A 483 -8.62 -15.69 -15.96
N ALA A 484 -7.92 -16.81 -15.89
CA ALA A 484 -8.45 -18.17 -15.99
C ALA A 484 -9.19 -18.61 -14.70
N THR A 485 -10.21 -17.86 -14.28
CA THR A 485 -10.94 -18.15 -13.04
C THR A 485 -11.86 -19.35 -13.21
N PHE A 486 -12.69 -19.36 -14.26
CA PHE A 486 -13.62 -20.45 -14.56
C PHE A 486 -12.86 -21.75 -14.82
N GLU A 487 -11.85 -21.69 -15.68
CA GLU A 487 -11.07 -22.85 -16.07
C GLU A 487 -10.40 -23.53 -14.87
N ARG A 488 -9.89 -22.73 -13.91
CA ARG A 488 -9.23 -23.25 -12.70
C ARG A 488 -10.19 -23.95 -11.72
N TYR A 489 -11.48 -23.64 -11.77
CA TYR A 489 -12.49 -24.35 -10.97
C TYR A 489 -12.98 -25.61 -11.66
N PHE A 490 -13.27 -25.53 -12.94
CA PHE A 490 -14.09 -26.53 -13.60
C PHE A 490 -13.33 -27.47 -14.55
N LEU A 491 -12.06 -27.18 -14.88
CA LEU A 491 -11.28 -28.00 -15.82
C LEU A 491 -10.04 -28.58 -15.15
N ALA A 492 -9.72 -29.83 -15.49
CA ALA A 492 -8.52 -30.49 -15.01
C ALA A 492 -7.26 -30.12 -15.84
N GLU A 493 -7.46 -29.76 -17.10
CA GLU A 493 -6.42 -29.54 -18.09
C GLU A 493 -5.65 -28.26 -17.82
N LYS A 494 -4.41 -28.41 -17.35
CA LYS A 494 -3.54 -27.27 -16.99
C LYS A 494 -3.24 -26.30 -18.15
N GLU A 495 -3.38 -26.75 -19.38
CA GLU A 495 -3.22 -25.88 -20.57
C GLU A 495 -4.27 -24.77 -20.59
N THR A 496 -5.50 -25.02 -20.12
CA THR A 496 -6.58 -24.03 -20.03
C THR A 496 -6.33 -22.97 -18.95
N HIS A 497 -5.51 -23.29 -17.94
CA HIS A 497 -5.15 -22.43 -16.83
C HIS A 497 -4.01 -21.44 -17.15
N LYS A 498 -3.37 -21.58 -18.33
CA LYS A 498 -2.23 -20.72 -18.69
C LYS A 498 -2.69 -19.29 -18.94
N GLU A 499 -1.97 -18.37 -18.34
CA GLU A 499 -2.13 -16.92 -18.49
C GLU A 499 -0.81 -16.35 -19.01
N LYS A 500 -0.80 -15.82 -20.25
CA LYS A 500 0.40 -15.23 -20.86
C LYS A 500 0.61 -13.82 -20.30
N LYS A 501 1.80 -13.56 -19.80
CA LYS A 501 2.18 -12.22 -19.31
C LYS A 501 2.29 -11.21 -20.45
N ASN A 502 2.01 -9.93 -20.15
CA ASN A 502 2.24 -8.83 -21.08
C ASN A 502 3.74 -8.79 -21.48
N PRO A 503 4.08 -8.42 -22.71
CA PRO A 503 5.47 -8.29 -23.17
C PRO A 503 6.35 -7.42 -22.27
N TYR A 504 5.78 -6.47 -21.53
CA TYR A 504 6.47 -5.68 -20.52
C TYR A 504 7.37 -6.54 -19.60
N TYR A 505 6.86 -7.64 -19.08
CA TYR A 505 7.60 -8.50 -18.15
C TYR A 505 8.77 -9.27 -18.79
N LEU A 506 8.76 -9.40 -20.11
CA LEU A 506 9.86 -10.01 -20.89
C LEU A 506 10.93 -8.98 -21.25
N LEU A 507 10.57 -7.70 -21.29
CA LEU A 507 11.41 -6.60 -21.76
C LEU A 507 12.02 -5.76 -20.60
N LEU A 508 11.90 -6.23 -19.35
CA LEU A 508 12.42 -5.52 -18.17
C LEU A 508 13.94 -5.31 -18.15
N GLU A 509 14.69 -6.07 -18.93
CA GLU A 509 16.15 -5.93 -19.11
C GLU A 509 16.54 -5.10 -20.33
N ASP A 510 15.58 -4.71 -21.19
CA ASP A 510 15.85 -3.87 -22.36
C ASP A 510 15.90 -2.39 -21.97
N GLU A 511 17.12 -1.84 -21.93
CA GLU A 511 17.34 -0.45 -21.50
C GLU A 511 16.62 0.55 -22.41
N LYS A 512 16.48 0.29 -23.71
CA LYS A 512 15.82 1.21 -24.65
C LYS A 512 14.33 1.30 -24.33
N VAL A 513 13.70 0.15 -24.06
CA VAL A 513 12.29 0.07 -23.68
C VAL A 513 12.05 0.77 -22.35
N ILE A 514 12.90 0.50 -21.36
CA ILE A 514 12.78 1.11 -20.03
C ILE A 514 12.99 2.64 -20.08
N CYS A 515 13.99 3.11 -20.83
CA CYS A 515 14.20 4.55 -21.03
C CYS A 515 13.03 5.20 -21.79
N HIS A 516 12.41 4.49 -22.77
CA HIS A 516 11.22 4.98 -23.45
C HIS A 516 10.03 5.14 -22.50
N ILE A 517 9.80 4.16 -21.61
CA ILE A 517 8.76 4.25 -20.57
C ILE A 517 9.03 5.43 -19.65
N LEU A 518 10.23 5.56 -19.10
CA LEU A 518 10.58 6.67 -18.20
C LEU A 518 10.34 8.03 -18.86
N LYS A 519 10.75 8.19 -20.11
CA LYS A 519 10.52 9.42 -20.89
C LYS A 519 9.04 9.71 -21.11
N GLU A 520 8.21 8.71 -21.38
CA GLU A 520 6.75 8.85 -21.53
C GLU A 520 6.11 9.47 -20.27
N PHE A 521 6.64 9.14 -19.09
CA PHE A 521 6.19 9.70 -17.81
C PHE A 521 6.96 10.97 -17.39
N GLY A 522 7.78 11.54 -18.26
CA GLY A 522 8.50 12.80 -18.02
C GLY A 522 9.81 12.67 -17.24
N LEU A 523 10.40 11.48 -17.21
CA LEU A 523 11.66 11.19 -16.53
C LEU A 523 12.78 10.94 -17.55
N GLU A 524 13.60 11.97 -17.82
CA GLU A 524 14.75 11.89 -18.74
C GLU A 524 16.10 11.79 -18.00
N ASN A 525 16.08 11.80 -16.66
CA ASN A 525 17.31 11.74 -15.87
C ASN A 525 17.88 10.31 -15.90
N LYS A 526 19.22 10.21 -16.04
CA LYS A 526 19.96 8.92 -15.97
C LYS A 526 19.75 8.17 -14.65
N ASP A 527 19.43 8.91 -13.58
CA ASP A 527 19.17 8.40 -12.23
C ASP A 527 17.71 8.07 -11.96
N ALA A 528 16.87 8.04 -13.00
CA ALA A 528 15.47 7.68 -12.86
C ALA A 528 15.30 6.14 -12.74
N HIS A 529 14.37 5.74 -11.90
CA HIS A 529 14.05 4.33 -11.66
C HIS A 529 12.56 4.07 -11.81
N ILE A 530 12.21 2.86 -12.27
CA ILE A 530 10.87 2.29 -12.16
C ILE A 530 10.83 1.42 -10.90
N ILE A 531 9.80 1.59 -10.07
CA ILE A 531 9.54 0.77 -8.89
C ILE A 531 8.15 0.19 -9.03
N ASN A 532 8.03 -1.13 -9.10
CA ASN A 532 6.75 -1.82 -9.26
C ASN A 532 6.68 -3.14 -8.47
N GLY A 533 5.47 -3.74 -8.42
CA GLY A 533 5.15 -5.00 -7.76
C GLY A 533 4.40 -5.98 -8.65
N HIS A 534 3.31 -6.56 -8.13
CA HIS A 534 2.31 -7.41 -8.80
C HIS A 534 2.78 -8.80 -9.23
N VAL A 535 3.99 -8.96 -9.73
CA VAL A 535 4.53 -10.26 -10.14
C VAL A 535 5.67 -10.62 -9.20
N PRO A 536 5.45 -11.58 -8.29
CA PRO A 536 6.44 -11.94 -7.29
C PRO A 536 7.76 -12.40 -7.92
N VAL A 537 8.87 -11.89 -7.36
CA VAL A 537 10.22 -12.31 -7.74
C VAL A 537 10.50 -13.67 -7.14
N LYS A 538 10.75 -14.67 -7.98
CA LYS A 538 11.05 -16.04 -7.59
C LYS A 538 12.54 -16.21 -7.26
N CYS A 539 12.94 -15.76 -6.09
CA CYS A 539 14.35 -15.85 -5.66
C CYS A 539 14.87 -17.27 -5.65
N LYS A 540 14.03 -18.27 -5.33
CA LYS A 540 14.37 -19.69 -5.39
C LYS A 540 14.76 -20.16 -6.79
N ASP A 541 14.18 -19.56 -7.82
CA ASP A 541 14.48 -19.85 -9.22
C ASP A 541 15.65 -19.00 -9.75
N GLY A 542 16.31 -18.21 -8.89
CA GLY A 542 17.42 -17.33 -9.23
C GLY A 542 17.01 -15.99 -9.83
N GLU A 543 15.72 -15.65 -9.80
CA GLU A 543 15.22 -14.35 -10.28
C GLU A 543 15.67 -13.22 -9.35
N LYS A 544 16.08 -12.08 -9.93
CA LYS A 544 16.57 -10.92 -9.16
C LYS A 544 15.55 -9.77 -9.20
N PRO A 545 15.35 -9.07 -8.07
CA PRO A 545 14.47 -7.90 -7.98
C PRO A 545 15.04 -6.67 -8.70
N ILE A 546 16.35 -6.58 -8.84
CA ILE A 546 17.07 -5.48 -9.50
C ILE A 546 17.30 -5.87 -10.96
N LYS A 547 16.69 -5.11 -11.87
CA LYS A 547 16.73 -5.37 -13.33
C LYS A 547 17.26 -4.15 -14.07
N CYS A 548 17.68 -4.35 -15.33
CA CYS A 548 18.17 -3.30 -16.21
C CYS A 548 19.25 -2.41 -15.54
N GLY A 549 20.26 -3.05 -14.97
CA GLY A 549 21.34 -2.32 -14.28
C GLY A 549 20.89 -1.44 -13.13
N GLY A 550 19.74 -1.71 -12.52
CA GLY A 550 19.16 -0.95 -11.41
C GLY A 550 18.13 0.11 -11.84
N LYS A 551 17.82 0.24 -13.14
CA LYS A 551 16.76 1.13 -13.61
C LYS A 551 15.35 0.63 -13.27
N VAL A 552 15.17 -0.68 -13.07
CA VAL A 552 13.90 -1.29 -12.68
C VAL A 552 14.08 -2.08 -11.39
N LEU A 553 13.21 -1.81 -10.43
CA LEU A 553 13.18 -2.43 -9.12
C LEU A 553 11.81 -3.08 -8.91
N VAL A 554 11.76 -4.42 -9.04
CA VAL A 554 10.55 -5.20 -8.77
C VAL A 554 10.58 -5.59 -7.28
N ILE A 555 9.75 -4.94 -6.47
CA ILE A 555 9.81 -5.09 -5.01
C ILE A 555 8.73 -6.04 -4.45
N ASP A 556 8.04 -6.81 -5.31
CA ASP A 556 7.15 -7.89 -4.86
C ASP A 556 7.99 -9.12 -4.47
N GLY A 557 8.09 -9.36 -3.19
CA GLY A 557 8.78 -10.51 -2.60
C GLY A 557 7.82 -11.54 -2.02
N GLY A 558 6.50 -11.36 -2.20
CA GLY A 558 5.48 -12.26 -1.67
C GLY A 558 5.24 -12.11 -0.17
N PHE A 559 4.82 -10.94 0.30
CA PHE A 559 4.40 -10.69 1.69
C PHE A 559 3.35 -11.71 2.14
N SER A 560 2.41 -12.05 1.24
CA SER A 560 1.39 -13.06 1.51
C SER A 560 2.02 -14.44 1.81
N ARG A 561 1.63 -15.03 2.94
CA ARG A 561 2.05 -16.38 3.35
C ARG A 561 1.81 -17.43 2.27
N ALA A 562 0.79 -17.24 1.43
CA ALA A 562 0.47 -18.13 0.32
C ALA A 562 1.58 -18.22 -0.74
N TYR A 563 2.42 -17.19 -0.89
CA TYR A 563 3.50 -17.12 -1.88
C TYR A 563 4.91 -17.34 -1.31
N GLN A 564 5.12 -17.22 0.00
CA GLN A 564 6.43 -17.35 0.63
C GLN A 564 7.13 -18.70 0.33
N LYS A 565 6.34 -19.76 0.11
CA LYS A 565 6.90 -21.06 -0.31
C LYS A 565 7.50 -21.02 -1.72
N GLU A 566 6.97 -20.19 -2.60
CA GLU A 566 7.41 -20.04 -4.01
C GLU A 566 8.54 -19.02 -4.12
N THR A 567 8.43 -17.88 -3.44
CA THR A 567 9.40 -16.77 -3.50
C THR A 567 10.66 -17.06 -2.67
N GLY A 568 10.52 -17.70 -1.52
CA GLY A 568 11.61 -17.99 -0.58
C GLY A 568 11.90 -16.87 0.41
N ILE A 569 11.18 -15.76 0.34
CA ILE A 569 11.25 -14.60 1.24
C ILE A 569 9.85 -14.12 1.58
N ALA A 570 9.74 -13.20 2.53
CA ALA A 570 8.49 -12.63 2.98
C ALA A 570 8.32 -11.14 2.62
N GLY A 571 8.81 -10.73 1.47
CA GLY A 571 8.65 -9.37 0.96
C GLY A 571 9.95 -8.58 0.89
N TYR A 572 9.87 -7.45 0.21
CA TYR A 572 10.94 -6.45 0.14
C TYR A 572 10.49 -5.13 0.73
N THR A 573 11.44 -4.37 1.28
CA THR A 573 11.33 -2.91 1.43
C THR A 573 12.45 -2.27 0.66
N LEU A 574 12.13 -1.38 -0.27
CA LEU A 574 13.12 -0.49 -0.86
C LEU A 574 13.21 0.75 0.03
N ILE A 575 14.43 1.13 0.40
CA ILE A 575 14.75 2.27 1.25
C ILE A 575 15.52 3.29 0.42
N TYR A 576 14.98 4.50 0.26
CA TYR A 576 15.65 5.61 -0.40
C TYR A 576 15.98 6.70 0.60
N ASN A 577 17.25 6.84 0.92
CA ASN A 577 17.75 7.85 1.86
C ASN A 577 18.75 8.81 1.17
N SER A 578 19.40 9.66 1.95
CA SER A 578 20.36 10.63 1.42
C SER A 578 21.66 10.00 0.84
N TYR A 579 21.91 8.72 1.06
CA TYR A 579 23.08 7.98 0.54
C TYR A 579 22.75 7.12 -0.68
N GLY A 580 21.47 6.94 -1.02
CA GLY A 580 21.04 6.18 -2.19
C GLY A 580 19.93 5.19 -1.89
N LEU A 581 19.85 4.14 -2.70
CA LEU A 581 18.83 3.09 -2.67
C LEU A 581 19.39 1.79 -2.07
N ILE A 582 18.65 1.23 -1.13
CA ILE A 582 18.96 -0.04 -0.45
C ILE A 582 17.71 -0.90 -0.50
N LEU A 583 17.84 -2.14 -0.96
CA LEU A 583 16.77 -3.13 -0.94
C LEU A 583 16.96 -4.05 0.26
N ALA A 584 15.98 -4.12 1.14
CA ALA A 584 15.91 -5.03 2.27
C ALA A 584 14.98 -6.20 1.93
N ALA A 585 15.47 -7.42 1.92
CA ALA A 585 14.69 -8.64 1.77
C ALA A 585 14.36 -9.20 3.16
N HIS A 586 13.08 -9.45 3.42
CA HIS A 586 12.58 -9.89 4.71
C HIS A 586 12.42 -11.40 4.77
N GLU A 587 12.87 -12.02 5.87
CA GLU A 587 12.50 -13.39 6.22
C GLU A 587 11.05 -13.48 6.71
N PRO A 588 10.42 -14.68 6.66
CA PRO A 588 9.08 -14.89 7.16
C PRO A 588 8.90 -14.47 8.62
N PHE A 589 7.85 -13.69 8.89
CA PHE A 589 7.48 -13.28 10.23
C PHE A 589 6.62 -14.35 10.91
N GLU A 590 7.03 -14.80 12.08
CA GLU A 590 6.32 -15.84 12.83
C GLU A 590 5.01 -15.29 13.42
N SER A 591 5.13 -14.37 14.37
CA SER A 591 4.01 -13.62 14.98
C SER A 591 4.54 -12.47 15.82
N THR A 592 3.67 -11.52 16.15
CA THR A 592 3.96 -10.42 17.07
C THR A 592 4.33 -10.95 18.47
N GLU A 593 3.64 -11.98 18.95
CA GLU A 593 3.91 -12.57 20.25
C GLU A 593 5.30 -13.22 20.33
N ALA A 594 5.66 -13.99 19.31
CA ALA A 594 6.98 -14.60 19.21
C ALA A 594 8.11 -13.55 19.11
N ALA A 595 7.89 -12.47 18.36
CA ALA A 595 8.86 -11.37 18.26
C ALA A 595 9.11 -10.68 19.61
N ILE A 596 8.08 -10.50 20.43
CA ILE A 596 8.22 -9.91 21.77
C ILE A 596 8.87 -10.89 22.75
N GLU A 597 8.50 -12.18 22.69
CA GLU A 597 8.97 -13.21 23.61
C GLU A 597 10.43 -13.56 23.39
N LYS A 598 10.77 -13.85 22.14
CA LYS A 598 12.15 -14.25 21.75
C LYS A 598 13.07 -13.04 21.55
N GLU A 599 12.53 -11.83 21.66
CA GLU A 599 13.20 -10.57 21.24
C GLU A 599 13.75 -10.66 19.82
N SER A 600 13.06 -11.42 18.95
CA SER A 600 13.47 -11.62 17.57
C SER A 600 13.00 -10.47 16.70
N ASP A 601 13.86 -10.07 15.77
CA ASP A 601 13.52 -9.14 14.68
C ASP A 601 13.36 -9.95 13.39
N ILE A 602 12.65 -9.41 12.40
CA ILE A 602 12.71 -9.94 11.05
C ILE A 602 14.16 -9.75 10.57
N HIS A 603 14.85 -10.85 10.33
CA HIS A 603 16.15 -10.78 9.68
C HIS A 603 15.95 -10.24 8.26
N SER A 604 16.73 -9.24 7.90
CA SER A 604 16.60 -8.59 6.60
C SER A 604 17.98 -8.46 5.96
N ASP A 605 18.17 -9.16 4.86
CA ASP A 605 19.35 -9.02 4.03
C ASP A 605 19.26 -7.73 3.23
N SER A 606 20.25 -6.87 3.37
CA SER A 606 20.27 -5.56 2.70
C SER A 606 21.26 -5.57 1.53
N THR A 607 20.73 -5.30 0.34
CA THR A 607 21.54 -5.11 -0.89
C THR A 607 21.56 -3.64 -1.28
N VAL A 608 22.74 -3.07 -1.44
CA VAL A 608 22.89 -1.71 -1.97
C VAL A 608 22.59 -1.72 -3.47
N VAL A 609 21.50 -1.10 -3.87
CA VAL A 609 21.09 -0.95 -5.28
C VAL A 609 21.93 0.13 -5.94
N LYS A 610 22.01 1.27 -5.28
CA LYS A 610 22.74 2.44 -5.77
C LYS A 610 23.28 3.27 -4.62
N ARG A 611 24.54 3.66 -4.68
CA ARG A 611 25.17 4.62 -3.78
C ARG A 611 25.45 5.92 -4.52
N THR A 612 25.10 7.05 -3.91
CA THR A 612 25.43 8.37 -4.44
C THR A 612 26.84 8.76 -4.00
N LEU A 613 27.62 9.41 -4.90
CA LEU A 613 28.94 9.94 -4.57
C LEU A 613 28.84 11.06 -3.54
N GLU A 614 27.87 11.95 -3.75
CA GLU A 614 27.54 13.01 -2.82
C GLU A 614 26.23 12.73 -2.10
N ARG A 615 26.14 13.18 -0.86
CA ARG A 615 24.94 12.99 -0.05
C ARG A 615 23.80 13.86 -0.61
N LYS A 616 22.69 13.24 -1.02
CA LYS A 616 21.51 13.95 -1.50
C LYS A 616 20.91 14.82 -0.40
N LYS A 617 20.52 16.04 -0.78
CA LYS A 617 19.89 17.03 0.08
C LYS A 617 18.40 17.17 -0.23
N VAL A 618 17.70 17.97 0.56
CA VAL A 618 16.30 18.34 0.31
C VAL A 618 16.17 19.06 -1.03
N GLU A 619 17.13 19.91 -1.41
CA GLU A 619 17.14 20.62 -2.69
C GLU A 619 17.05 19.73 -3.94
N ASP A 620 17.46 18.45 -3.82
CA ASP A 620 17.44 17.45 -4.89
C ASP A 620 16.10 16.70 -4.99
N THR A 621 15.10 17.08 -4.20
CA THR A 621 13.82 16.38 -4.07
C THR A 621 12.65 17.20 -4.63
N ASN A 622 11.48 16.57 -4.79
CA ASN A 622 10.25 17.29 -5.13
C ASN A 622 9.90 18.37 -4.10
N VAL A 623 10.07 18.06 -2.81
CA VAL A 623 9.89 19.05 -1.73
C VAL A 623 10.85 20.22 -1.90
N GLY A 624 12.11 19.95 -2.27
CA GLY A 624 13.11 20.99 -2.53
C GLY A 624 12.71 21.89 -3.69
N ARG A 625 12.10 21.34 -4.75
CA ARG A 625 11.58 22.14 -5.87
C ARG A 625 10.46 23.07 -5.40
N ASP A 626 9.49 22.54 -4.63
CA ASP A 626 8.39 23.34 -4.10
C ASP A 626 8.90 24.44 -3.15
N LEU A 627 9.94 24.17 -2.34
CA LEU A 627 10.58 25.19 -1.50
C LEU A 627 11.30 26.27 -2.32
N LYS A 628 11.96 25.91 -3.42
CA LYS A 628 12.59 26.87 -4.33
C LYS A 628 11.56 27.79 -4.99
N GLU A 629 10.41 27.25 -5.39
CA GLU A 629 9.29 28.06 -5.91
C GLU A 629 8.76 29.02 -4.85
N GLN A 630 8.56 28.57 -3.60
CA GLN A 630 8.16 29.44 -2.49
C GLN A 630 9.18 30.54 -2.20
N ILE A 631 10.49 30.24 -2.27
CA ILE A 631 11.54 31.26 -2.12
C ILE A 631 11.43 32.30 -3.22
N ALA A 632 11.28 31.88 -4.48
CA ALA A 632 11.14 32.80 -5.61
C ALA A 632 9.90 33.72 -5.45
N ASP A 633 8.76 33.18 -5.02
CA ASP A 633 7.55 33.97 -4.74
C ASP A 633 7.78 35.00 -3.63
N LEU A 634 8.48 34.61 -2.56
CA LEU A 634 8.81 35.52 -1.45
C LEU A 634 9.83 36.59 -1.85
N GLU A 635 10.77 36.28 -2.73
CA GLU A 635 11.72 37.28 -3.28
C GLU A 635 10.98 38.31 -4.13
N VAL A 636 9.98 37.90 -4.92
CA VAL A 636 9.12 38.85 -5.67
C VAL A 636 8.31 39.72 -4.70
N LEU A 637 7.75 39.13 -3.62
CA LEU A 637 7.06 39.90 -2.59
C LEU A 637 7.98 40.93 -1.90
N LEU A 638 9.24 40.54 -1.57
CA LEU A 638 10.21 41.48 -1.02
C LEU A 638 10.53 42.65 -1.98
N ALA A 639 10.67 42.37 -3.26
CA ALA A 639 10.87 43.41 -4.27
C ALA A 639 9.64 44.33 -4.35
N ALA A 640 8.43 43.79 -4.26
CA ALA A 640 7.19 44.59 -4.25
C ALA A 640 7.08 45.50 -3.01
N TYR A 641 7.49 45.04 -1.82
CA TYR A 641 7.56 45.86 -0.61
C TYR A 641 8.60 46.99 -0.78
N ARG A 642 9.81 46.66 -1.23
CA ARG A 642 10.91 47.63 -1.41
C ARG A 642 10.61 48.70 -2.46
N SER A 643 9.82 48.36 -3.50
CA SER A 643 9.42 49.31 -4.54
C SER A 643 8.12 50.08 -4.22
N GLY A 644 7.48 49.77 -3.12
CA GLY A 644 6.22 50.40 -2.72
C GLY A 644 4.97 49.93 -3.50
N VAL A 645 5.09 48.88 -4.30
CA VAL A 645 3.96 48.27 -5.03
C VAL A 645 2.97 47.61 -4.06
N ILE A 646 3.47 46.99 -3.01
CA ILE A 646 2.70 46.43 -1.91
C ILE A 646 3.14 47.14 -0.61
N ALA A 647 2.22 47.58 0.22
CA ALA A 647 2.52 48.16 1.52
C ALA A 647 2.71 47.08 2.59
N GLU A 648 3.67 47.25 3.50
CA GLU A 648 3.80 46.39 4.67
C GLU A 648 2.55 46.55 5.57
N ARG A 649 2.12 45.46 6.19
CA ARG A 649 1.04 45.42 7.16
C ARG A 649 1.62 45.28 8.56
N LEU A 650 1.74 46.39 9.26
CA LEU A 650 2.26 46.47 10.64
C LEU A 650 1.23 45.96 11.68
#